data_b694ac5a7c8fa2c4b0f78318df4a6073
#
_entry.id   b694ac5a7c8fa2c4b0f78318df4a6073
#
_cell.length_a   1.000
_cell.length_b   1.000
_cell.length_c   1.000
_cell.angle_alpha   90.00
_cell.angle_beta   90.00
_cell.angle_gamma   90.00
#
_symmetry.space_group_name_H-M   'P 1'
#
loop_
_entity.id
_entity.type
_entity.pdbx_description
1 polymer ?
#
loop_
_entity_poly.entity_id
_entity_poly.type
_entity_poly.pdbx_seq_one_letter_code
_entity_poly.pdbx_strand_id
1 'polypeptide(L)'
;MKKFLALLLVLTMVLSMAACGNNETGSTEPSATTGTTEETPATEATEVHENKIILGDTTELTGDFTGGLITNGASDMMIDSLVNDYGTMVTNQGGNYVENPTVLKEWSRTDNEDGSATYTITINEGLTYNNGEPITAKDYAFKAMLSCTPFASALSFTSAAYSYIVGGDVCYSGEVNYVSGIRLIDEYTLSVSVVADYAQYYYADTYAAVSPWNEEFWLGEGYGIADDGEGCYITLNGEAVTLEGGNDAETNFRAAMSATNGFVSAGPYSITKYDPATSQCTLDINPYYAGNFEGQKPSIQTIVVVRAEDATWADQLKTGGMDIYAGITDGDDINTLLDMIDAGEDLQAIAYDRAGYGKIQFLCDVGPTQFVEVRHAVAQLLNREEFVNTFCQGFGTVVDAPYATAMQMYQDSKDFLADNLKSYAYDVDAANAELTEGGWTLTSTGAEWTSADDGLRYKDVTDLDVNTDGCVEVDGKTLMPLQIQWYSTESNPVSDLLAIMLANADAVKQSGMEIVQTVGDWDGLLSAIYHEDSDGNKIPAEYGMLNMATGWTSAIYDYSFNWTDDPDKVALGYNSNYLFDMEEGGLDDLSMRMVYDVEPGDYDAYLDLWQQYIVRWNELLPEIPLYCNVYYTAVPTWVEGYEQNSYWDFAHAILYASIPSAQ
;
A
#
# COMPACT_ATOMS: atom_id res chain seq x y z
N MET A 1 -6.05 13.42 19.29
CA MET A 1 -6.62 12.14 18.91
C MET A 1 -7.19 12.14 17.49
N LYS A 2 -8.02 13.10 17.06
CA LYS A 2 -8.57 13.15 15.68
C LYS A 2 -7.49 13.29 14.56
N LYS A 3 -6.35 13.93 14.83
CA LYS A 3 -5.25 14.12 13.87
C LYS A 3 -4.36 12.86 13.69
N PHE A 4 -4.43 11.88 14.58
CA PHE A 4 -3.65 10.63 14.48
C PHE A 4 -4.22 9.66 13.44
N LEU A 5 -5.54 9.69 13.19
CA LEU A 5 -6.17 8.80 12.21
C LEU A 5 -5.85 9.19 10.76
N ALA A 6 -5.81 10.50 10.46
CA ALA A 6 -5.41 11.01 9.15
C ALA A 6 -3.93 10.75 8.85
N LEU A 7 -3.08 10.77 9.89
CA LEU A 7 -1.65 10.45 9.78
C LEU A 7 -1.41 8.97 9.45
N LEU A 8 -2.29 8.07 9.90
CA LEU A 8 -2.15 6.62 9.65
C LEU A 8 -2.43 6.25 8.19
N LEU A 9 -3.39 6.92 7.54
CA LEU A 9 -3.67 6.69 6.10
C LEU A 9 -2.52 7.19 5.21
N VAL A 10 -1.78 8.21 5.64
CA VAL A 10 -0.61 8.75 4.93
C VAL A 10 0.66 7.96 5.23
N LEU A 11 0.78 7.36 6.43
CA LEU A 11 1.99 6.61 6.83
C LEU A 11 2.17 5.27 6.07
N THR A 12 1.10 4.66 5.59
CA THR A 12 1.19 3.49 4.69
C THR A 12 1.77 3.82 3.32
N MET A 13 1.85 5.11 2.97
CA MET A 13 2.40 5.58 1.68
C MET A 13 3.92 5.85 1.69
N VAL A 14 4.62 5.84 2.82
CA VAL A 14 5.93 6.51 2.95
C VAL A 14 7.13 5.59 3.14
N LEU A 15 6.97 4.30 3.43
CA LEU A 15 8.10 3.42 3.81
C LEU A 15 8.93 2.85 2.65
N SER A 16 8.83 3.37 1.43
CA SER A 16 9.58 2.88 0.27
C SER A 16 10.66 3.83 -0.29
N MET A 17 11.08 4.89 0.42
CA MET A 17 12.01 5.87 -0.14
C MET A 17 13.34 6.06 0.63
N ALA A 18 13.77 5.12 1.43
CA ALA A 18 15.03 5.24 2.15
C ALA A 18 16.04 4.14 1.78
N ALA A 19 16.58 4.19 0.56
CA ALA A 19 17.85 3.53 0.25
C ALA A 19 18.43 4.07 -1.06
N CYS A 20 19.21 5.12 -1.01
CA CYS A 20 20.24 5.42 -2.00
C CYS A 20 21.31 6.31 -1.35
N GLY A 21 22.41 5.74 -1.01
CA GLY A 21 23.62 6.44 -0.54
C GLY A 21 24.81 6.08 -1.44
N ASN A 22 25.32 7.10 -2.14
CA ASN A 22 26.47 7.07 -3.01
C ASN A 22 27.76 6.57 -2.35
N ASN A 23 28.56 5.83 -3.10
CA ASN A 23 30.01 5.98 -3.06
C ASN A 23 30.70 5.56 -4.37
N GLU A 24 31.56 6.47 -4.86
CA GLU A 24 32.43 6.33 -6.02
C GLU A 24 33.67 5.47 -5.76
N THR A 25 34.16 4.91 -6.85
CA THR A 25 35.55 4.76 -7.33
C THR A 25 36.19 3.38 -7.37
N GLY A 26 36.67 3.07 -8.57
CA GLY A 26 38.03 2.55 -8.74
C GLY A 26 38.19 1.26 -9.52
N SER A 27 38.32 1.37 -10.82
CA SER A 27 38.73 0.32 -11.76
C SER A 27 40.13 -0.20 -11.50
N THR A 28 40.34 -1.50 -11.63
CA THR A 28 41.60 -2.09 -12.20
C THR A 28 41.37 -3.54 -12.67
N GLU A 29 41.55 -3.74 -13.95
CA GLU A 29 41.70 -5.09 -14.57
C GLU A 29 42.97 -5.81 -14.11
N PRO A 30 42.99 -7.16 -14.14
CA PRO A 30 43.98 -7.82 -15.00
C PRO A 30 43.52 -9.11 -15.72
N SER A 31 43.80 -9.08 -16.97
CA SER A 31 44.35 -10.06 -17.92
C SER A 31 44.17 -11.57 -17.70
N ALA A 32 43.63 -12.18 -18.74
CA ALA A 32 43.41 -13.61 -18.98
C ALA A 32 44.67 -14.45 -19.18
N THR A 33 44.59 -15.72 -18.80
CA THR A 33 45.45 -16.77 -19.37
C THR A 33 44.62 -18.04 -19.62
N THR A 34 44.57 -18.42 -20.89
CA THR A 34 43.90 -19.60 -21.43
C THR A 34 44.66 -20.90 -21.08
N GLY A 35 43.94 -21.91 -20.64
CA GLY A 35 44.40 -23.29 -20.58
C GLY A 35 43.27 -24.24 -20.95
N THR A 36 43.34 -24.83 -22.13
CA THR A 36 42.45 -25.85 -22.67
C THR A 36 42.71 -27.20 -22.00
N THR A 37 41.71 -27.84 -21.43
CA THR A 37 41.73 -29.28 -21.12
C THR A 37 40.39 -29.88 -21.56
N GLU A 38 40.45 -30.90 -22.42
CA GLU A 38 39.29 -31.70 -22.85
C GLU A 38 38.73 -32.48 -21.66
N GLU A 39 37.46 -32.27 -21.37
CA GLU A 39 36.71 -33.08 -20.41
C GLU A 39 35.69 -33.99 -21.09
N THR A 40 35.72 -35.23 -20.65
CA THR A 40 34.74 -36.29 -20.90
C THR A 40 33.39 -35.90 -20.27
N PRO A 41 32.23 -36.21 -20.88
CA PRO A 41 30.95 -35.84 -20.26
C PRO A 41 30.77 -36.62 -18.97
N ALA A 42 30.85 -35.88 -17.87
CA ALA A 42 30.38 -36.33 -16.56
C ALA A 42 28.86 -36.41 -16.60
N THR A 43 28.31 -37.51 -16.13
CA THR A 43 26.88 -37.61 -15.75
C THR A 43 26.63 -36.54 -14.72
N GLU A 44 25.78 -35.56 -15.00
CA GLU A 44 25.36 -34.56 -14.03
C GLU A 44 24.80 -35.31 -12.81
N ALA A 45 25.52 -35.24 -11.71
CA ALA A 45 24.99 -35.62 -10.43
C ALA A 45 23.96 -34.55 -10.07
N THR A 46 22.69 -34.91 -9.97
CA THR A 46 21.64 -34.01 -9.48
C THR A 46 22.08 -33.51 -8.09
N GLU A 47 22.33 -32.23 -7.99
CA GLU A 47 22.69 -31.60 -6.71
C GLU A 47 21.50 -31.75 -5.77
N VAL A 48 21.75 -32.29 -4.58
CA VAL A 48 20.70 -32.53 -3.60
C VAL A 48 20.66 -31.35 -2.64
N HIS A 49 19.59 -30.58 -2.71
CA HIS A 49 19.36 -29.45 -1.81
C HIS A 49 18.68 -29.90 -0.51
N GLU A 50 18.98 -29.22 0.59
CA GLU A 50 18.20 -29.36 1.82
C GLU A 50 16.76 -28.82 1.57
N ASN A 51 15.78 -29.40 2.24
CA ASN A 51 14.41 -28.89 2.16
C ASN A 51 14.24 -27.63 3.02
N LYS A 52 14.98 -26.59 2.63
CA LYS A 52 15.12 -25.35 3.35
C LYS A 52 15.36 -24.19 2.39
N ILE A 53 14.80 -23.02 2.72
CA ILE A 53 15.08 -21.74 2.05
C ILE A 53 15.63 -20.75 3.08
N ILE A 54 16.64 -20.01 2.70
CA ILE A 54 17.15 -18.84 3.42
C ILE A 54 16.70 -17.59 2.65
N LEU A 55 15.79 -16.83 3.24
CA LEU A 55 15.30 -15.56 2.68
C LEU A 55 16.14 -14.40 3.20
N GLY A 56 16.72 -13.62 2.31
CA GLY A 56 17.32 -12.33 2.63
C GLY A 56 16.25 -11.24 2.66
N ASP A 57 16.16 -10.51 3.75
CA ASP A 57 15.25 -9.37 3.92
C ASP A 57 16.05 -8.10 4.23
N THR A 58 15.67 -6.99 3.63
CA THR A 58 16.37 -5.70 3.75
C THR A 58 16.00 -4.95 5.03
N THR A 59 14.82 -5.21 5.59
CA THR A 59 14.36 -4.59 6.84
C THR A 59 14.73 -5.43 8.06
N GLU A 60 14.90 -4.77 9.19
CA GLU A 60 15.21 -5.41 10.47
C GLU A 60 13.93 -5.94 11.11
N LEU A 61 13.94 -7.21 11.55
CA LEU A 61 12.86 -7.76 12.36
C LEU A 61 12.86 -7.11 13.75
N THR A 62 11.74 -6.55 14.16
CA THR A 62 11.55 -5.94 15.48
C THR A 62 10.98 -6.93 16.50
N GLY A 63 10.38 -8.04 16.02
CA GLY A 63 9.72 -9.05 16.82
C GLY A 63 8.27 -8.72 17.16
N ASP A 64 7.65 -7.80 16.43
CA ASP A 64 6.21 -7.54 16.51
C ASP A 64 5.46 -8.36 15.46
N PHE A 65 5.12 -9.59 15.80
CA PHE A 65 4.41 -10.50 14.91
C PHE A 65 2.88 -10.45 15.11
N THR A 66 2.33 -9.22 15.25
CA THR A 66 0.88 -8.98 15.45
C THR A 66 0.15 -8.59 14.15
N GLY A 67 0.81 -8.69 12.99
CA GLY A 67 0.20 -8.30 11.70
C GLY A 67 -0.02 -6.80 11.56
N GLY A 68 0.89 -6.00 12.09
CA GLY A 68 0.81 -4.54 12.03
C GLY A 68 -0.16 -3.91 13.02
N LEU A 69 -0.60 -4.66 14.03
CA LEU A 69 -1.57 -4.15 15.03
C LEU A 69 -0.97 -3.04 15.90
N ILE A 70 0.33 -3.07 16.18
CA ILE A 70 1.04 -2.05 16.98
C ILE A 70 2.09 -1.33 16.14
N THR A 71 2.98 -2.07 15.49
CA THR A 71 4.01 -1.53 14.60
C THR A 71 3.79 -2.02 13.17
N ASN A 72 4.29 -1.28 12.19
CA ASN A 72 4.09 -1.59 10.78
C ASN A 72 5.44 -1.91 10.09
N GLY A 73 6.20 -2.86 10.66
CA GLY A 73 7.44 -3.37 10.07
C GLY A 73 7.13 -4.35 8.94
N ALA A 74 7.62 -4.10 7.72
CA ALA A 74 7.32 -4.96 6.55
C ALA A 74 7.79 -6.41 6.77
N SER A 75 8.99 -6.60 7.34
CA SER A 75 9.54 -7.93 7.65
C SER A 75 8.75 -8.65 8.75
N ASP A 76 8.30 -7.92 9.79
CA ASP A 76 7.46 -8.51 10.84
C ASP A 76 6.08 -8.91 10.30
N MET A 77 5.49 -8.10 9.41
CA MET A 77 4.23 -8.44 8.72
C MET A 77 4.37 -9.65 7.81
N MET A 78 5.50 -9.80 7.11
CA MET A 78 5.78 -10.98 6.30
C MET A 78 5.91 -12.25 7.17
N ILE A 79 6.55 -12.17 8.35
CA ILE A 79 6.55 -13.27 9.32
C ILE A 79 5.14 -13.57 9.82
N ASP A 80 4.34 -12.55 10.15
CA ASP A 80 2.93 -12.73 10.54
C ASP A 80 2.15 -13.49 9.48
N SER A 81 2.29 -13.12 8.20
CA SER A 81 1.62 -13.80 7.08
C SER A 81 2.06 -15.27 6.91
N LEU A 82 3.28 -15.64 7.33
CA LEU A 82 3.74 -17.03 7.34
C LEU A 82 3.19 -17.84 8.52
N VAL A 83 2.89 -17.20 9.65
CA VAL A 83 2.50 -17.91 10.88
C VAL A 83 1.04 -17.76 11.26
N ASN A 84 0.33 -16.77 10.73
CA ASN A 84 -1.09 -16.54 10.92
C ASN A 84 -1.83 -16.60 9.58
N ASP A 85 -2.87 -17.43 9.55
CA ASP A 85 -3.79 -17.56 8.43
C ASP A 85 -5.19 -17.78 9.01
N TYR A 86 -6.06 -18.45 8.29
CA TYR A 86 -7.44 -18.75 8.68
C TYR A 86 -8.31 -17.51 8.88
N GLY A 87 -7.96 -16.39 8.22
CA GLY A 87 -8.92 -15.32 8.02
C GLY A 87 -10.17 -15.83 7.31
N THR A 88 -11.35 -15.35 7.70
CA THR A 88 -12.62 -15.70 7.03
C THR A 88 -12.68 -15.15 5.61
N MET A 89 -11.99 -14.02 5.37
CA MET A 89 -11.70 -13.46 4.05
C MET A 89 -10.19 -13.28 3.89
N VAL A 90 -9.72 -13.44 2.68
CA VAL A 90 -8.30 -13.32 2.30
C VAL A 90 -8.17 -12.56 0.98
N THR A 91 -6.96 -12.14 0.63
CA THR A 91 -6.68 -11.50 -0.65
C THR A 91 -6.17 -12.54 -1.64
N ASN A 92 -6.73 -12.57 -2.86
CA ASN A 92 -6.24 -13.42 -3.94
C ASN A 92 -5.07 -12.74 -4.70
N GLN A 93 -4.50 -13.42 -5.70
CA GLN A 93 -3.39 -12.91 -6.51
C GLN A 93 -3.69 -11.60 -7.26
N GLY A 94 -4.96 -11.30 -7.51
CA GLY A 94 -5.41 -10.05 -8.16
C GLY A 94 -5.67 -8.90 -7.19
N GLY A 95 -5.42 -9.09 -5.90
CA GLY A 95 -5.66 -8.09 -4.86
C GLY A 95 -7.12 -7.98 -4.41
N ASN A 96 -8.01 -8.88 -4.84
CA ASN A 96 -9.41 -8.89 -4.45
C ASN A 96 -9.64 -9.72 -3.19
N TYR A 97 -10.56 -9.28 -2.36
CA TYR A 97 -11.02 -10.05 -1.19
C TYR A 97 -11.92 -11.21 -1.64
N VAL A 98 -11.64 -12.39 -1.11
CA VAL A 98 -12.40 -13.61 -1.35
C VAL A 98 -12.67 -14.33 -0.05
N GLU A 99 -13.81 -15.04 0.03
CA GLU A 99 -14.11 -15.94 1.14
C GLU A 99 -13.08 -17.08 1.22
N ASN A 100 -12.74 -17.48 2.44
CA ASN A 100 -11.82 -18.60 2.68
C ASN A 100 -12.59 -19.92 2.91
N PRO A 101 -12.76 -20.79 1.90
CA PRO A 101 -13.52 -22.04 2.05
C PRO A 101 -12.81 -23.08 2.94
N THR A 102 -11.53 -22.93 3.24
CA THR A 102 -10.85 -23.77 4.23
C THR A 102 -11.36 -23.46 5.64
N VAL A 103 -11.74 -22.22 5.89
CA VAL A 103 -12.27 -21.74 7.18
C VAL A 103 -13.80 -21.79 7.20
N LEU A 104 -14.43 -21.27 6.18
CA LEU A 104 -15.87 -21.03 6.15
C LEU A 104 -16.64 -22.29 5.76
N LYS A 105 -17.59 -22.68 6.61
CA LYS A 105 -18.65 -23.63 6.31
C LYS A 105 -19.90 -22.91 5.79
N GLU A 106 -20.19 -21.75 6.35
CA GLU A 106 -21.31 -20.89 5.96
C GLU A 106 -20.99 -19.44 6.30
N TRP A 107 -21.34 -18.55 5.37
CA TRP A 107 -21.28 -17.10 5.52
C TRP A 107 -22.60 -16.53 5.06
N SER A 108 -23.28 -15.77 5.90
CA SER A 108 -24.56 -15.14 5.54
C SER A 108 -24.69 -13.76 6.12
N ARG A 109 -25.29 -12.86 5.33
CA ARG A 109 -25.57 -11.47 5.70
C ARG A 109 -27.05 -11.29 5.92
N THR A 110 -27.41 -10.50 6.93
CA THR A 110 -28.76 -10.03 7.22
C THR A 110 -28.73 -8.53 7.41
N ASP A 111 -29.44 -7.79 6.57
CA ASP A 111 -29.61 -6.36 6.72
C ASP A 111 -30.67 -6.05 7.79
N ASN A 112 -30.32 -5.19 8.74
CA ASN A 112 -31.18 -4.86 9.88
C ASN A 112 -32.01 -3.61 9.60
N GLU A 113 -33.11 -3.43 10.34
CA GLU A 113 -34.02 -2.28 10.17
C GLU A 113 -33.37 -0.92 10.47
N ASP A 114 -32.28 -0.89 11.23
CA ASP A 114 -31.52 0.31 11.58
C ASP A 114 -30.42 0.64 10.54
N GLY A 115 -30.32 -0.13 9.45
CA GLY A 115 -29.34 0.01 8.40
C GLY A 115 -28.01 -0.72 8.66
N SER A 116 -27.80 -1.28 9.86
CA SER A 116 -26.65 -2.13 10.13
C SER A 116 -26.78 -3.49 9.42
N ALA A 117 -25.68 -4.21 9.27
CA ALA A 117 -25.70 -5.58 8.71
C ALA A 117 -25.07 -6.56 9.70
N THR A 118 -25.75 -7.70 9.90
CA THR A 118 -25.25 -8.80 10.74
C THR A 118 -24.76 -9.94 9.85
N TYR A 119 -23.50 -10.31 10.01
CA TYR A 119 -22.89 -11.44 9.35
C TYR A 119 -22.86 -12.63 10.30
N THR A 120 -23.50 -13.72 9.91
CA THR A 120 -23.43 -14.99 10.64
C THR A 120 -22.38 -15.87 9.96
N ILE A 121 -21.39 -16.26 10.75
CA ILE A 121 -20.17 -16.93 10.30
C ILE A 121 -20.09 -18.29 10.98
N THR A 122 -20.20 -19.37 10.21
CA THR A 122 -19.96 -20.73 10.70
C THR A 122 -18.64 -21.22 10.15
N ILE A 123 -17.71 -21.56 11.02
CA ILE A 123 -16.39 -22.07 10.65
C ILE A 123 -16.40 -23.60 10.55
N ASN A 124 -15.46 -24.13 9.76
CA ASN A 124 -15.24 -25.57 9.66
C ASN A 124 -14.68 -26.14 10.96
N GLU A 125 -15.20 -27.32 11.37
CA GLU A 125 -14.67 -28.07 12.50
C GLU A 125 -13.30 -28.67 12.18
N GLY A 126 -12.43 -28.80 13.19
CA GLY A 126 -11.13 -29.47 13.09
C GLY A 126 -9.96 -28.57 12.68
N LEU A 127 -10.15 -27.28 12.57
CA LEU A 127 -9.05 -26.32 12.51
C LEU A 127 -8.31 -26.29 13.85
N THR A 128 -7.00 -26.19 13.82
CA THR A 128 -6.15 -26.21 15.02
C THR A 128 -5.01 -25.22 14.90
N TYR A 129 -4.53 -24.76 16.04
CA TYR A 129 -3.26 -24.05 16.15
C TYR A 129 -2.07 -25.00 15.96
N ASN A 130 -0.88 -24.43 15.85
CA ASN A 130 0.39 -25.16 15.69
C ASN A 130 0.78 -26.01 16.92
N ASN A 131 0.15 -25.79 18.08
CA ASN A 131 0.27 -26.62 19.28
C ASN A 131 -0.76 -27.75 19.35
N GLY A 132 -1.67 -27.84 18.36
CA GLY A 132 -2.72 -28.84 18.27
C GLY A 132 -4.00 -28.51 19.04
N GLU A 133 -4.10 -27.35 19.67
CA GLU A 133 -5.34 -26.88 20.29
C GLU A 133 -6.39 -26.55 19.23
N PRO A 134 -7.68 -26.89 19.47
CA PRO A 134 -8.73 -26.63 18.51
C PRO A 134 -9.03 -25.13 18.39
N ILE A 135 -9.33 -24.68 17.17
CA ILE A 135 -9.81 -23.34 16.89
C ILE A 135 -11.33 -23.37 16.84
N THR A 136 -11.97 -22.45 17.54
CA THR A 136 -13.43 -22.34 17.67
C THR A 136 -13.90 -20.93 17.37
N ALA A 137 -15.21 -20.69 17.38
CA ALA A 137 -15.78 -19.34 17.20
C ALA A 137 -15.28 -18.32 18.24
N LYS A 138 -14.85 -18.79 19.41
CA LYS A 138 -14.30 -17.92 20.47
C LYS A 138 -13.01 -17.23 20.05
N ASP A 139 -12.13 -17.97 19.39
CA ASP A 139 -10.84 -17.46 18.93
C ASP A 139 -11.01 -16.32 17.91
N TYR A 140 -11.99 -16.45 17.02
CA TYR A 140 -12.33 -15.42 16.05
C TYR A 140 -12.98 -14.20 16.72
N ALA A 141 -13.93 -14.44 17.61
CA ALA A 141 -14.60 -13.38 18.36
C ALA A 141 -13.61 -12.61 19.26
N PHE A 142 -12.62 -13.30 19.84
CA PHE A 142 -11.63 -12.73 20.73
C PHE A 142 -10.79 -11.62 20.04
N LYS A 143 -10.21 -11.89 18.88
CA LYS A 143 -9.39 -10.89 18.18
C LYS A 143 -10.20 -9.64 17.81
N ALA A 144 -11.42 -9.84 17.29
CA ALA A 144 -12.32 -8.73 16.95
C ALA A 144 -12.69 -7.89 18.18
N MET A 145 -13.05 -8.58 19.28
CA MET A 145 -13.39 -7.93 20.54
C MET A 145 -12.22 -7.17 21.15
N LEU A 146 -11.01 -7.75 21.15
CA LEU A 146 -9.82 -7.13 21.72
C LEU A 146 -9.57 -5.75 21.14
N SER A 147 -9.77 -5.59 19.82
CA SER A 147 -9.63 -4.30 19.12
C SER A 147 -10.68 -3.26 19.51
N CYS A 148 -11.76 -3.67 20.18
CA CYS A 148 -12.83 -2.79 20.64
C CYS A 148 -12.75 -2.48 22.15
N THR A 149 -11.66 -2.80 22.83
CA THR A 149 -11.52 -2.59 24.28
C THR A 149 -10.67 -1.35 24.61
N PRO A 150 -10.76 -0.79 25.85
CA PRO A 150 -9.83 0.23 26.31
C PRO A 150 -8.36 -0.19 26.26
N PHE A 151 -8.07 -1.50 26.30
CA PHE A 151 -6.74 -2.07 26.12
C PHE A 151 -6.14 -1.73 24.75
N ALA A 152 -6.94 -1.84 23.69
CA ALA A 152 -6.51 -1.45 22.34
C ALA A 152 -6.11 0.04 22.28
N SER A 153 -6.89 0.90 22.94
CA SER A 153 -6.56 2.33 23.08
C SER A 153 -5.24 2.55 23.85
N ALA A 154 -5.05 1.83 24.96
CA ALA A 154 -3.86 1.96 25.81
C ALA A 154 -2.58 1.51 25.10
N LEU A 155 -2.66 0.50 24.23
CA LEU A 155 -1.54 -0.03 23.44
C LEU A 155 -1.39 0.65 22.09
N SER A 156 -2.28 1.59 21.75
CA SER A 156 -2.29 2.30 20.45
C SER A 156 -2.44 1.34 19.26
N PHE A 157 -3.39 0.42 19.33
CA PHE A 157 -3.68 -0.48 18.22
C PHE A 157 -4.06 0.33 16.97
N THR A 158 -3.56 -0.08 15.84
CA THR A 158 -3.88 0.54 14.54
C THR A 158 -5.28 0.18 14.03
N SER A 159 -5.89 -0.89 14.59
CA SER A 159 -7.22 -1.36 14.20
C SER A 159 -8.32 -0.34 14.54
N ALA A 160 -9.16 -0.04 13.56
CA ALA A 160 -10.35 0.80 13.72
C ALA A 160 -11.64 0.00 13.98
N ALA A 161 -11.55 -1.30 14.33
CA ALA A 161 -12.69 -2.19 14.51
C ALA A 161 -13.77 -1.62 15.42
N TYR A 162 -13.38 -0.88 16.44
CA TYR A 162 -14.30 -0.20 17.34
C TYR A 162 -15.24 0.81 16.65
N SER A 163 -14.87 1.32 15.48
CA SER A 163 -15.68 2.33 14.77
C SER A 163 -16.71 1.74 13.82
N TYR A 164 -16.49 0.50 13.35
CA TYR A 164 -17.38 -0.14 12.38
C TYR A 164 -18.11 -1.37 12.93
N ILE A 165 -17.74 -1.92 14.09
CA ILE A 165 -18.50 -2.98 14.77
C ILE A 165 -19.54 -2.35 15.71
N VAL A 166 -20.78 -2.81 15.64
CA VAL A 166 -21.88 -2.31 16.48
C VAL A 166 -21.53 -2.43 17.97
N GLY A 167 -21.58 -1.31 18.70
CA GLY A 167 -21.23 -1.24 20.12
C GLY A 167 -19.73 -1.30 20.42
N GLY A 168 -18.88 -1.28 19.40
CA GLY A 168 -17.43 -1.24 19.55
C GLY A 168 -16.95 0.06 20.19
N ASP A 169 -17.51 1.20 19.79
CA ASP A 169 -17.16 2.54 20.26
C ASP A 169 -17.41 2.72 21.77
N VAL A 170 -18.56 2.26 22.26
CA VAL A 170 -18.92 2.35 23.69
C VAL A 170 -18.09 1.41 24.56
N CYS A 171 -17.69 0.25 24.02
CA CYS A 171 -16.75 -0.64 24.69
C CYS A 171 -15.33 -0.05 24.70
N TYR A 172 -14.88 0.50 23.57
CA TYR A 172 -13.56 1.12 23.42
C TYR A 172 -13.37 2.33 24.36
N SER A 173 -14.43 3.10 24.58
CA SER A 173 -14.43 4.21 25.56
C SER A 173 -14.42 3.74 27.02
N GLY A 174 -14.73 2.46 27.30
CA GLY A 174 -14.83 1.88 28.62
C GLY A 174 -16.19 2.15 29.31
N GLU A 175 -17.20 2.64 28.59
CA GLU A 175 -18.55 2.82 29.12
C GLU A 175 -19.24 1.49 29.43
N VAL A 176 -18.95 0.47 28.63
CA VAL A 176 -19.36 -0.93 28.84
C VAL A 176 -18.15 -1.85 28.66
N ASN A 177 -18.24 -3.09 29.13
CA ASN A 177 -17.19 -4.10 29.00
C ASN A 177 -17.53 -5.22 28.00
N TYR A 178 -18.51 -5.00 27.13
CA TYR A 178 -18.95 -5.94 26.10
C TYR A 178 -19.13 -5.24 24.76
N VAL A 179 -19.09 -6.01 23.68
CA VAL A 179 -19.37 -5.55 22.31
C VAL A 179 -20.64 -6.22 21.82
N SER A 180 -21.73 -5.46 21.69
CA SER A 180 -23.06 -5.99 21.35
C SER A 180 -23.13 -6.58 19.93
N GLY A 181 -22.30 -6.07 19.02
CA GLY A 181 -22.20 -6.52 17.63
C GLY A 181 -21.39 -7.78 17.43
N ILE A 182 -20.75 -8.34 18.47
CA ILE A 182 -20.04 -9.63 18.39
C ILE A 182 -20.80 -10.64 19.26
N ARG A 183 -21.22 -11.77 18.68
CA ARG A 183 -22.01 -12.77 19.39
C ARG A 183 -21.44 -14.17 19.20
N LEU A 184 -21.45 -14.97 20.23
CA LEU A 184 -21.17 -16.40 20.18
C LEU A 184 -22.50 -17.18 20.13
N ILE A 185 -22.79 -17.80 19.01
CA ILE A 185 -24.05 -18.53 18.77
C ILE A 185 -23.90 -19.99 19.23
N ASP A 186 -22.81 -20.62 18.83
CA ASP A 186 -22.42 -21.96 19.30
C ASP A 186 -20.89 -22.13 19.21
N GLU A 187 -20.38 -23.36 19.38
CA GLU A 187 -18.93 -23.63 19.40
C GLU A 187 -18.20 -23.25 18.12
N TYR A 188 -18.88 -23.28 16.96
CA TYR A 188 -18.30 -22.99 15.64
C TYR A 188 -19.03 -21.89 14.89
N THR A 189 -19.97 -21.20 15.53
CA THR A 189 -20.75 -20.13 14.91
C THR A 189 -20.69 -18.87 15.76
N LEU A 190 -20.30 -17.77 15.12
CA LEU A 190 -20.36 -16.42 15.68
C LEU A 190 -21.14 -15.50 14.76
N SER A 191 -21.45 -14.30 15.22
CA SER A 191 -21.88 -13.22 14.34
C SER A 191 -21.11 -11.93 14.63
N VAL A 192 -20.92 -11.14 13.57
CA VAL A 192 -20.36 -9.78 13.62
C VAL A 192 -21.37 -8.85 12.98
N SER A 193 -21.73 -7.78 13.66
CA SER A 193 -22.64 -6.75 13.14
C SER A 193 -21.84 -5.49 12.83
N VAL A 194 -21.97 -5.02 11.58
CA VAL A 194 -21.33 -3.82 11.05
C VAL A 194 -22.32 -2.66 11.11
N VAL A 195 -21.89 -1.50 11.59
CA VAL A 195 -22.75 -0.31 11.69
C VAL A 195 -23.23 0.18 10.33
N ALA A 196 -24.36 0.90 10.30
CA ALA A 196 -25.03 1.35 9.08
C ALA A 196 -24.13 2.12 8.12
N ASP A 197 -23.21 2.94 8.64
CA ASP A 197 -22.33 3.76 7.83
C ASP A 197 -21.35 2.94 6.96
N TYR A 198 -21.00 1.72 7.37
CA TYR A 198 -20.09 0.82 6.67
C TYR A 198 -20.82 -0.37 6.02
N ALA A 199 -22.02 -0.71 6.46
CA ALA A 199 -22.78 -1.85 5.97
C ALA A 199 -23.23 -1.72 4.50
N GLN A 200 -23.26 -0.50 3.95
CA GLN A 200 -23.65 -0.22 2.57
C GLN A 200 -22.46 -0.30 1.58
N TYR A 201 -21.25 -0.44 2.05
CA TYR A 201 -20.10 -0.44 1.17
C TYR A 201 -20.06 -1.70 0.29
N TYR A 202 -19.68 -1.56 -0.96
CA TYR A 202 -19.44 -2.67 -1.89
C TYR A 202 -18.60 -3.80 -1.24
N TYR A 203 -17.59 -3.42 -0.47
CA TYR A 203 -16.71 -4.33 0.26
C TYR A 203 -17.05 -4.43 1.76
N ALA A 204 -18.33 -4.24 2.13
CA ALA A 204 -18.79 -4.29 3.51
C ALA A 204 -18.42 -5.60 4.23
N ASP A 205 -18.34 -6.70 3.49
CA ASP A 205 -17.97 -8.01 4.01
C ASP A 205 -16.58 -8.01 4.69
N THR A 206 -15.66 -7.16 4.24
CA THR A 206 -14.31 -7.04 4.83
C THR A 206 -14.33 -6.47 6.25
N TYR A 207 -15.35 -5.68 6.61
CA TYR A 207 -15.52 -5.15 7.97
C TYR A 207 -16.02 -6.21 8.95
N ALA A 208 -16.63 -7.29 8.46
CA ALA A 208 -17.04 -8.44 9.25
C ALA A 208 -16.00 -9.57 9.24
N ALA A 209 -14.93 -9.42 8.44
CA ALA A 209 -13.86 -10.41 8.37
C ALA A 209 -13.12 -10.54 9.71
N VAL A 210 -12.89 -11.76 10.12
CA VAL A 210 -12.23 -12.10 11.39
C VAL A 210 -11.18 -13.18 11.17
N SER A 211 -10.17 -13.22 12.06
CA SER A 211 -9.15 -14.26 12.11
C SER A 211 -8.93 -14.71 13.55
N PRO A 212 -8.46 -15.95 13.78
CA PRO A 212 -8.42 -16.51 15.13
C PRO A 212 -7.18 -16.09 15.90
N TRP A 213 -7.35 -15.83 17.20
CA TRP A 213 -6.29 -15.63 18.16
C TRP A 213 -6.60 -16.41 19.45
N ASN A 214 -5.59 -17.08 20.02
CA ASN A 214 -5.72 -17.82 21.27
C ASN A 214 -5.64 -16.87 22.47
N GLU A 215 -6.72 -16.77 23.26
CA GLU A 215 -6.83 -15.81 24.36
C GLU A 215 -5.78 -16.03 25.45
N GLU A 216 -5.53 -17.28 25.83
CA GLU A 216 -4.57 -17.62 26.89
C GLU A 216 -3.12 -17.33 26.46
N PHE A 217 -2.81 -17.53 25.19
CA PHE A 217 -1.49 -17.16 24.67
C PHE A 217 -1.26 -15.65 24.73
N TRP A 218 -2.25 -14.85 24.31
CA TRP A 218 -2.08 -13.40 24.22
C TRP A 218 -2.22 -12.68 25.56
N LEU A 219 -3.19 -13.05 26.40
CA LEU A 219 -3.49 -12.33 27.65
C LEU A 219 -2.98 -13.06 28.90
N GLY A 220 -2.70 -14.38 28.82
CA GLY A 220 -2.26 -15.22 29.90
C GLY A 220 -3.33 -16.21 30.41
N GLU A 221 -2.91 -17.14 31.25
CA GLU A 221 -3.74 -18.21 31.80
C GLU A 221 -5.01 -17.66 32.49
N GLY A 222 -6.15 -18.28 32.18
CA GLY A 222 -7.45 -17.97 32.75
C GLY A 222 -8.21 -16.84 32.04
N TYR A 223 -7.58 -16.16 31.08
CA TYR A 223 -8.34 -15.27 30.20
C TYR A 223 -9.16 -16.05 29.18
N GLY A 224 -10.27 -15.47 28.77
CA GLY A 224 -11.17 -16.05 27.79
C GLY A 224 -12.25 -15.07 27.37
N ILE A 225 -13.17 -15.53 26.54
CA ILE A 225 -14.32 -14.77 26.04
C ILE A 225 -15.62 -15.49 26.36
N ALA A 226 -16.67 -14.75 26.67
CA ALA A 226 -18.03 -15.25 26.89
C ALA A 226 -19.07 -14.31 26.27
N ASP A 227 -20.29 -14.81 26.10
CA ASP A 227 -21.48 -14.07 25.66
C ASP A 227 -22.61 -14.34 26.63
N ASP A 228 -23.26 -13.31 27.16
CA ASP A 228 -24.37 -13.41 28.12
C ASP A 228 -25.75 -13.12 27.50
N GLY A 229 -25.79 -12.92 26.18
CA GLY A 229 -26.99 -12.54 25.45
C GLY A 229 -27.06 -11.03 25.12
N GLU A 230 -26.21 -10.20 25.72
CA GLU A 230 -26.08 -8.76 25.42
C GLU A 230 -24.93 -8.50 24.43
N GLY A 231 -23.85 -9.28 24.50
CA GLY A 231 -22.65 -9.19 23.64
C GLY A 231 -21.50 -10.01 24.17
N CYS A 232 -20.43 -10.09 23.40
CA CYS A 232 -19.19 -10.71 23.83
C CYS A 232 -18.42 -9.82 24.79
N TYR A 233 -17.80 -10.43 25.81
CA TYR A 233 -16.93 -9.76 26.78
C TYR A 233 -15.75 -10.62 27.19
N ILE A 234 -14.67 -9.99 27.63
CA ILE A 234 -13.48 -10.67 28.15
C ILE A 234 -13.74 -11.19 29.57
N THR A 235 -13.26 -12.39 29.86
CA THR A 235 -13.30 -12.98 31.19
C THR A 235 -11.91 -13.27 31.73
N LEU A 236 -11.77 -13.25 33.07
CA LEU A 236 -10.63 -13.79 33.79
C LEU A 236 -11.13 -14.79 34.82
N ASN A 237 -10.73 -16.05 34.72
CA ASN A 237 -11.22 -17.17 35.54
C ASN A 237 -12.76 -17.29 35.52
N GLY A 238 -13.38 -16.97 34.37
CA GLY A 238 -14.82 -17.04 34.18
C GLY A 238 -15.64 -15.83 34.66
N GLU A 239 -15.01 -14.85 35.26
CA GLU A 239 -15.65 -13.60 35.67
C GLU A 239 -15.40 -12.50 34.64
N ALA A 240 -16.43 -11.71 34.31
CA ALA A 240 -16.32 -10.61 33.38
C ALA A 240 -15.34 -9.54 33.87
N VAL A 241 -14.45 -9.06 32.99
CA VAL A 241 -13.48 -8.01 33.32
C VAL A 241 -13.50 -6.90 32.25
N THR A 242 -13.26 -5.67 32.68
CA THR A 242 -12.91 -4.59 31.75
C THR A 242 -11.42 -4.69 31.47
N LEU A 243 -11.05 -4.90 30.22
CA LEU A 243 -9.66 -5.04 29.81
C LEU A 243 -9.08 -3.64 29.57
N GLU A 244 -8.15 -3.25 30.44
CA GLU A 244 -7.43 -1.97 30.41
C GLU A 244 -5.93 -2.20 30.29
N GLY A 245 -5.14 -1.18 29.92
CA GLY A 245 -3.67 -1.21 29.95
C GLY A 245 -3.11 -1.11 31.36
N GLY A 246 -1.78 -1.33 31.51
CA GLY A 246 -1.05 -1.17 32.76
C GLY A 246 -1.18 -2.33 33.75
N ASN A 247 -1.62 -3.50 33.31
CA ASN A 247 -1.83 -4.70 34.12
C ASN A 247 -1.07 -5.93 33.61
N ASP A 248 -1.32 -7.10 34.19
CA ASP A 248 -0.66 -8.35 33.82
C ASP A 248 -0.99 -8.76 32.37
N ALA A 249 -2.19 -8.45 31.86
CA ALA A 249 -2.56 -8.74 30.48
C ALA A 249 -1.66 -7.98 29.47
N GLU A 250 -1.35 -6.70 29.73
CA GLU A 250 -0.39 -5.97 28.90
C GLU A 250 1.01 -6.58 28.94
N THR A 251 1.45 -6.96 30.13
CA THR A 251 2.77 -7.62 30.29
C THR A 251 2.82 -8.93 29.49
N ASN A 252 1.75 -9.74 29.56
CA ASN A 252 1.65 -11.00 28.83
C ASN A 252 1.58 -10.74 27.32
N PHE A 253 0.76 -9.79 26.89
CA PHE A 253 0.60 -9.43 25.46
C PHE A 253 1.94 -9.01 24.85
N ARG A 254 2.67 -8.11 25.51
CA ARG A 254 3.99 -7.67 25.04
C ARG A 254 5.03 -8.79 25.02
N ALA A 255 4.93 -9.73 25.94
CA ALA A 255 5.79 -10.92 25.93
C ALA A 255 5.42 -11.90 24.81
N ALA A 256 4.12 -12.04 24.50
CA ALA A 256 3.63 -12.88 23.40
C ALA A 256 4.06 -12.34 22.03
N MET A 257 4.06 -11.02 21.83
CA MET A 257 4.46 -10.38 20.57
C MET A 257 5.84 -10.83 20.08
N SER A 258 6.81 -10.96 20.97
CA SER A 258 8.21 -11.22 20.60
C SER A 258 8.53 -12.68 20.28
N ALA A 259 7.58 -13.57 20.35
CA ALA A 259 7.69 -15.00 19.98
C ALA A 259 8.88 -15.77 20.57
N THR A 260 9.48 -15.30 21.67
CA THR A 260 10.67 -15.92 22.26
C THR A 260 10.39 -17.26 22.96
N ASN A 261 9.10 -17.60 23.21
CA ASN A 261 8.68 -18.78 23.99
C ASN A 261 7.47 -19.49 23.38
N GLY A 262 7.60 -19.99 22.13
CA GLY A 262 6.55 -20.84 21.55
C GLY A 262 5.32 -20.06 21.11
N PHE A 263 5.43 -19.36 20.02
CA PHE A 263 4.37 -18.58 19.40
C PHE A 263 3.21 -19.49 18.99
N VAL A 264 2.02 -19.28 19.55
CA VAL A 264 0.81 -20.02 19.19
C VAL A 264 0.15 -19.32 17.99
N SER A 265 0.06 -20.03 16.89
CA SER A 265 -0.36 -19.47 15.60
C SER A 265 -1.10 -20.50 14.74
N ALA A 266 -1.81 -20.02 13.72
CA ALA A 266 -2.70 -20.84 12.88
C ALA A 266 -2.29 -20.85 11.40
N GLY A 267 -1.07 -20.44 11.07
CA GLY A 267 -0.57 -20.36 9.68
C GLY A 267 0.17 -21.59 9.21
N PRO A 268 0.69 -21.53 7.96
CA PRO A 268 1.42 -22.64 7.32
C PRO A 268 2.74 -23.00 8.00
N TYR A 269 3.36 -22.04 8.68
CA TYR A 269 4.61 -22.23 9.41
C TYR A 269 4.49 -21.85 10.87
N SER A 270 5.44 -22.32 11.68
CA SER A 270 5.57 -22.00 13.10
C SER A 270 6.94 -21.42 13.37
N ILE A 271 7.04 -20.36 14.17
CA ILE A 271 8.31 -19.83 14.63
C ILE A 271 8.94 -20.82 15.61
N THR A 272 10.07 -21.39 15.23
CA THR A 272 10.86 -22.30 16.08
C THR A 272 12.01 -21.61 16.75
N LYS A 273 12.48 -20.48 16.18
CA LYS A 273 13.52 -19.66 16.80
C LYS A 273 13.42 -18.22 16.28
N TYR A 274 13.46 -17.27 17.19
CA TYR A 274 13.70 -15.87 16.87
C TYR A 274 14.89 -15.35 17.69
N ASP A 275 15.84 -14.71 17.04
CA ASP A 275 17.03 -14.13 17.65
C ASP A 275 17.06 -12.61 17.39
N PRO A 276 16.64 -11.78 18.36
CA PRO A 276 16.58 -10.34 18.18
C PRO A 276 17.98 -9.69 18.04
N ALA A 277 19.06 -10.38 18.46
CA ALA A 277 20.41 -9.84 18.36
C ALA A 277 20.97 -9.90 16.93
N THR A 278 20.46 -10.82 16.12
CA THR A 278 20.86 -11.03 14.72
C THR A 278 19.72 -10.75 13.73
N SER A 279 18.55 -10.35 14.21
CA SER A 279 17.32 -10.20 13.41
C SER A 279 17.03 -11.43 12.54
N GLN A 280 17.26 -12.64 13.11
CA GLN A 280 17.05 -13.90 12.41
C GLN A 280 15.82 -14.63 12.94
N CYS A 281 14.96 -15.07 12.04
CA CYS A 281 13.81 -15.91 12.37
C CYS A 281 13.88 -17.24 11.63
N THR A 282 13.64 -18.35 12.35
CA THR A 282 13.55 -19.70 11.78
C THR A 282 12.12 -20.20 11.95
N LEU A 283 11.54 -20.67 10.85
CA LEU A 283 10.19 -21.18 10.79
C LEU A 283 10.21 -22.60 10.21
N ASP A 284 9.45 -23.49 10.79
CA ASP A 284 9.23 -24.86 10.28
C ASP A 284 7.76 -25.06 9.95
N ILE A 285 7.48 -25.96 8.99
CA ILE A 285 6.09 -26.31 8.62
C ILE A 285 5.26 -26.59 9.87
N ASN A 286 4.08 -25.98 9.95
CA ASN A 286 3.05 -26.36 10.90
C ASN A 286 2.36 -27.66 10.45
N PRO A 287 2.56 -28.79 11.15
CA PRO A 287 2.00 -30.06 10.73
C PRO A 287 0.47 -30.14 10.84
N TYR A 288 -0.13 -29.20 11.54
CA TYR A 288 -1.59 -29.14 11.75
C TYR A 288 -2.30 -28.24 10.74
N TYR A 289 -1.56 -27.51 9.91
CA TYR A 289 -2.15 -26.59 8.94
C TYR A 289 -3.01 -27.31 7.90
N ALA A 290 -4.26 -26.88 7.76
CA ALA A 290 -5.23 -27.50 6.86
C ALA A 290 -5.04 -27.12 5.38
N GLY A 291 -4.41 -25.99 5.11
CA GLY A 291 -4.21 -25.37 3.81
C GLY A 291 -4.73 -23.93 3.77
N ASN A 292 -4.31 -23.15 2.79
CA ASN A 292 -4.84 -21.81 2.54
C ASN A 292 -6.26 -21.87 1.92
N PHE A 293 -6.78 -20.75 1.46
CA PHE A 293 -8.13 -20.68 0.86
C PHE A 293 -8.32 -21.55 -0.40
N GLU A 294 -7.25 -21.96 -1.06
CA GLU A 294 -7.24 -22.93 -2.19
C GLU A 294 -6.93 -24.36 -1.72
N GLY A 295 -6.73 -24.59 -0.43
CA GLY A 295 -6.34 -25.87 0.15
C GLY A 295 -4.85 -26.19 -0.05
N GLN A 296 -4.04 -25.21 -0.50
CA GLN A 296 -2.60 -25.38 -0.70
C GLN A 296 -1.87 -25.46 0.64
N LYS A 297 -0.93 -26.40 0.75
CA LYS A 297 -0.05 -26.59 1.90
C LYS A 297 1.41 -26.38 1.51
N PRO A 298 2.27 -25.88 2.42
CA PRO A 298 3.68 -25.73 2.14
C PRO A 298 4.37 -27.09 1.93
N SER A 299 5.35 -27.12 1.05
CA SER A 299 6.22 -28.29 0.80
C SER A 299 7.65 -28.09 1.29
N ILE A 300 8.10 -26.86 1.46
CA ILE A 300 9.43 -26.49 1.95
C ILE A 300 9.42 -26.56 3.48
N GLN A 301 10.30 -27.42 4.05
CA GLN A 301 10.25 -27.78 5.46
C GLN A 301 10.61 -26.61 6.39
N THR A 302 11.65 -25.85 6.02
CA THR A 302 12.20 -24.79 6.87
C THR A 302 12.41 -23.50 6.08
N ILE A 303 12.03 -22.37 6.66
CA ILE A 303 12.38 -21.05 6.17
C ILE A 303 13.25 -20.38 7.24
N VAL A 304 14.38 -19.81 6.81
CA VAL A 304 15.24 -18.99 7.67
C VAL A 304 15.27 -17.58 7.09
N VAL A 305 14.73 -16.62 7.82
CA VAL A 305 14.79 -15.21 7.43
C VAL A 305 16.03 -14.60 8.04
N VAL A 306 16.87 -13.99 7.22
CA VAL A 306 18.11 -13.33 7.60
C VAL A 306 18.12 -11.90 7.09
N ARG A 307 18.84 -11.02 7.78
CA ARG A 307 19.04 -9.67 7.26
C ARG A 307 19.99 -9.71 6.06
N ALA A 308 19.56 -9.16 4.93
CA ALA A 308 20.40 -8.89 3.79
C ALA A 308 21.02 -7.49 3.90
N GLU A 309 22.31 -7.38 3.62
CA GLU A 309 23.01 -6.10 3.61
C GLU A 309 23.19 -5.62 2.17
N ASP A 310 22.75 -4.41 1.86
CA ASP A 310 22.77 -3.84 0.50
C ASP A 310 24.15 -3.94 -0.18
N ALA A 311 25.22 -3.77 0.56
CA ALA A 311 26.57 -3.83 0.01
C ALA A 311 27.05 -5.24 -0.35
N THR A 312 26.40 -6.31 0.12
CA THR A 312 26.91 -7.70 0.04
C THR A 312 25.88 -8.73 -0.39
N TRP A 313 24.65 -8.32 -0.71
CA TRP A 313 23.57 -9.24 -1.06
C TRP A 313 23.94 -10.21 -2.21
N ALA A 314 24.62 -9.71 -3.26
CA ALA A 314 25.04 -10.51 -4.39
C ALA A 314 26.08 -11.58 -3.99
N ASP A 315 27.03 -11.25 -3.10
CA ASP A 315 28.00 -12.20 -2.57
C ASP A 315 27.33 -13.21 -1.61
N GLN A 316 26.30 -12.80 -0.86
CA GLN A 316 25.52 -13.70 0.00
C GLN A 316 24.75 -14.74 -0.83
N LEU A 317 24.11 -14.34 -1.94
CA LEU A 317 23.50 -15.28 -2.90
C LEU A 317 24.53 -16.28 -3.46
N LYS A 318 25.66 -15.78 -3.98
CA LYS A 318 26.72 -16.64 -4.56
C LYS A 318 27.34 -17.62 -3.57
N THR A 319 27.39 -17.28 -2.29
CA THR A 319 28.03 -18.10 -1.26
C THR A 319 27.04 -18.96 -0.46
N GLY A 320 25.75 -18.90 -0.78
CA GLY A 320 24.70 -19.61 -0.04
C GLY A 320 24.42 -19.02 1.34
N GLY A 321 24.76 -17.76 1.56
CA GLY A 321 24.36 -17.01 2.76
C GLY A 321 22.85 -16.70 2.78
N MET A 322 22.25 -16.62 1.59
CA MET A 322 20.81 -16.62 1.36
C MET A 322 20.52 -17.30 0.01
N ASP A 323 19.29 -17.77 -0.17
CA ASP A 323 18.81 -18.43 -1.38
C ASP A 323 17.91 -17.48 -2.19
N ILE A 324 16.97 -16.80 -1.53
CA ILE A 324 16.03 -15.85 -2.14
C ILE A 324 16.34 -14.45 -1.62
N TYR A 325 16.36 -13.48 -2.52
CA TYR A 325 16.44 -12.06 -2.17
C TYR A 325 15.33 -11.30 -2.90
N ALA A 326 14.39 -10.75 -2.14
CA ALA A 326 13.17 -10.12 -2.64
C ALA A 326 13.26 -8.58 -2.60
N GLY A 327 12.47 -7.93 -3.44
CA GLY A 327 12.28 -6.47 -3.39
C GLY A 327 13.42 -5.65 -3.98
N ILE A 328 14.18 -6.19 -4.94
CA ILE A 328 15.24 -5.45 -5.65
C ILE A 328 14.56 -4.41 -6.56
N THR A 329 14.86 -3.13 -6.34
CA THR A 329 14.24 -2.00 -7.07
C THR A 329 15.25 -1.05 -7.69
N ASP A 330 16.49 -1.05 -7.22
CA ASP A 330 17.56 -0.24 -7.80
C ASP A 330 18.03 -0.83 -9.13
N GLY A 331 18.21 0.02 -10.14
CA GLY A 331 18.57 -0.44 -11.48
C GLY A 331 19.96 -1.06 -11.57
N ASP A 332 20.92 -0.60 -10.77
CA ASP A 332 22.28 -1.19 -10.73
C ASP A 332 22.24 -2.58 -10.06
N ASP A 333 21.43 -2.75 -9.04
CA ASP A 333 21.21 -4.04 -8.38
C ASP A 333 20.47 -5.01 -9.30
N ILE A 334 19.44 -4.55 -10.03
CA ILE A 334 18.74 -5.36 -11.03
C ILE A 334 19.73 -5.81 -12.12
N ASN A 335 20.55 -4.90 -12.65
CA ASN A 335 21.57 -5.25 -13.62
C ASN A 335 22.59 -6.25 -13.04
N THR A 336 22.99 -6.10 -11.78
CA THR A 336 23.87 -7.04 -11.08
C THR A 336 23.25 -8.44 -11.02
N LEU A 337 21.96 -8.56 -10.69
CA LEU A 337 21.23 -9.84 -10.70
C LEU A 337 21.22 -10.46 -12.10
N LEU A 338 20.88 -9.67 -13.13
CA LEU A 338 20.83 -10.15 -14.51
C LEU A 338 22.20 -10.59 -15.02
N ASP A 339 23.27 -9.85 -14.69
CA ASP A 339 24.65 -10.21 -15.00
C ASP A 339 25.09 -11.52 -14.31
N MET A 340 24.63 -11.77 -13.07
CA MET A 340 24.88 -13.03 -12.37
C MET A 340 24.21 -14.21 -13.11
N ILE A 341 22.97 -14.04 -13.53
CA ILE A 341 22.23 -15.05 -14.31
C ILE A 341 22.90 -15.30 -15.64
N ASP A 342 23.32 -14.27 -16.37
CA ASP A 342 24.02 -14.36 -17.64
C ASP A 342 25.43 -15.02 -17.48
N ALA A 343 26.06 -14.83 -16.33
CA ALA A 343 27.31 -15.50 -15.98
C ALA A 343 27.14 -16.98 -15.64
N GLY A 344 25.91 -17.47 -15.50
CA GLY A 344 25.59 -18.87 -15.28
C GLY A 344 25.45 -19.24 -13.80
N GLU A 345 25.21 -18.27 -12.92
CA GLU A 345 24.79 -18.56 -11.55
C GLU A 345 23.42 -19.25 -11.59
N ASP A 346 23.15 -20.12 -10.63
CA ASP A 346 21.93 -20.94 -10.58
C ASP A 346 20.75 -20.14 -10.01
N LEU A 347 20.39 -19.05 -10.71
CA LEU A 347 19.38 -18.08 -10.33
C LEU A 347 18.41 -17.81 -11.48
N GLN A 348 17.19 -17.45 -11.12
CA GLN A 348 16.18 -16.85 -11.99
C GLN A 348 15.69 -15.53 -11.37
N ALA A 349 15.24 -14.61 -12.22
CA ALA A 349 14.67 -13.34 -11.81
C ALA A 349 13.15 -13.37 -11.98
N ILE A 350 12.41 -13.10 -10.90
CA ILE A 350 10.97 -12.89 -10.94
C ILE A 350 10.73 -11.39 -10.93
N ALA A 351 10.14 -10.87 -12.00
CA ALA A 351 9.85 -9.43 -12.14
C ALA A 351 8.36 -9.18 -12.01
N TYR A 352 7.99 -8.13 -11.26
CA TYR A 352 6.61 -7.69 -11.10
C TYR A 352 6.52 -6.19 -10.87
N ASP A 353 5.46 -5.56 -11.39
CA ASP A 353 5.24 -4.13 -11.24
C ASP A 353 4.83 -3.79 -9.79
N ARG A 354 5.26 -2.62 -9.32
CA ARG A 354 4.84 -2.07 -8.03
C ARG A 354 3.33 -1.87 -8.01
N ALA A 355 2.67 -2.12 -6.88
CA ALA A 355 1.29 -1.71 -6.64
C ALA A 355 1.22 -0.22 -6.30
N GLY A 356 1.61 0.63 -7.24
CA GLY A 356 1.65 2.08 -7.03
C GLY A 356 2.52 2.80 -8.06
N TYR A 357 2.64 4.11 -7.92
CA TYR A 357 3.48 4.93 -8.80
C TYR A 357 4.06 6.16 -8.08
N GLY A 358 5.19 6.65 -8.56
CA GLY A 358 5.67 7.99 -8.25
C GLY A 358 4.91 9.02 -9.07
N LYS A 359 4.63 10.19 -8.51
CA LYS A 359 3.74 11.20 -9.10
C LYS A 359 4.19 12.63 -8.90
N ILE A 360 3.76 13.51 -9.80
CA ILE A 360 3.53 14.92 -9.49
C ILE A 360 2.10 15.01 -8.97
N GLN A 361 1.90 15.58 -7.80
CA GLN A 361 0.59 15.92 -7.25
C GLN A 361 0.34 17.41 -7.46
N PHE A 362 -0.83 17.78 -7.95
CA PHE A 362 -1.28 19.15 -8.02
C PHE A 362 -2.16 19.50 -6.82
N LEU A 363 -1.99 20.72 -6.29
CA LEU A 363 -2.95 21.38 -5.42
C LEU A 363 -3.77 22.32 -6.31
N CYS A 364 -5.06 21.98 -6.46
CA CYS A 364 -5.93 22.59 -7.47
C CYS A 364 -6.70 23.81 -6.95
N ASP A 365 -6.28 24.39 -5.82
CA ASP A 365 -6.88 25.56 -5.17
C ASP A 365 -5.98 26.78 -5.18
N VAL A 366 -4.80 26.71 -5.79
CA VAL A 366 -3.82 27.81 -5.79
C VAL A 366 -3.16 28.01 -7.15
N GLY A 367 -2.95 29.27 -7.53
CA GLY A 367 -2.22 29.67 -8.73
C GLY A 367 -2.76 29.03 -10.02
N PRO A 368 -1.90 28.82 -11.04
CA PRO A 368 -2.35 28.32 -12.34
C PRO A 368 -2.77 26.83 -12.33
N THR A 369 -2.39 26.05 -11.32
CA THR A 369 -2.76 24.62 -11.22
C THR A 369 -4.25 24.39 -10.93
N GLN A 370 -5.01 25.42 -10.59
CA GLN A 370 -6.47 25.42 -10.55
C GLN A 370 -7.09 25.06 -11.92
N PHE A 371 -6.35 25.31 -13.01
CA PHE A 371 -6.84 25.15 -14.38
C PHE A 371 -6.35 23.84 -14.98
N VAL A 372 -7.26 23.04 -15.50
CA VAL A 372 -6.98 21.71 -16.08
C VAL A 372 -6.02 21.79 -17.28
N GLU A 373 -6.18 22.80 -18.14
CA GLU A 373 -5.29 23.03 -19.28
C GLU A 373 -3.83 23.28 -18.88
N VAL A 374 -3.58 23.80 -17.68
CA VAL A 374 -2.22 23.97 -17.15
C VAL A 374 -1.65 22.62 -16.71
N ARG A 375 -2.45 21.78 -16.04
CA ARG A 375 -2.04 20.45 -15.64
C ARG A 375 -1.73 19.56 -16.85
N HIS A 376 -2.57 19.63 -17.90
CA HIS A 376 -2.32 18.97 -19.19
C HIS A 376 -1.02 19.47 -19.84
N ALA A 377 -0.81 20.79 -19.88
CA ALA A 377 0.40 21.35 -20.46
C ALA A 377 1.67 20.92 -19.69
N VAL A 378 1.63 20.85 -18.35
CA VAL A 378 2.75 20.34 -17.55
C VAL A 378 3.05 18.89 -17.91
N ALA A 379 2.03 18.05 -18.06
CA ALA A 379 2.20 16.65 -18.45
C ALA A 379 2.82 16.50 -19.85
N GLN A 380 2.35 17.31 -20.82
CA GLN A 380 2.86 17.29 -22.19
C GLN A 380 4.24 17.94 -22.34
N LEU A 381 4.68 18.77 -21.37
CA LEU A 381 6.02 19.36 -21.34
C LEU A 381 7.06 18.47 -20.64
N LEU A 382 6.64 17.36 -20.02
CA LEU A 382 7.51 16.38 -19.40
C LEU A 382 7.56 15.09 -20.24
N ASN A 383 8.76 14.71 -20.70
CA ASN A 383 8.98 13.43 -21.33
C ASN A 383 9.02 12.32 -20.27
N ARG A 384 7.85 11.77 -19.92
CA ARG A 384 7.71 10.73 -18.88
C ARG A 384 8.43 9.43 -19.24
N GLU A 385 8.47 9.04 -20.52
CA GLU A 385 9.21 7.86 -20.96
C GLU A 385 10.73 8.02 -20.72
N GLU A 386 11.28 9.20 -21.05
CA GLU A 386 12.69 9.50 -20.78
C GLU A 386 12.95 9.60 -19.27
N PHE A 387 12.00 10.16 -18.51
CA PHE A 387 12.06 10.21 -17.04
C PHE A 387 12.17 8.80 -16.46
N VAL A 388 11.25 7.89 -16.83
CA VAL A 388 11.25 6.48 -16.38
C VAL A 388 12.54 5.78 -16.77
N ASN A 389 12.96 5.92 -18.04
CA ASN A 389 14.21 5.31 -18.50
C ASN A 389 15.44 5.80 -17.73
N THR A 390 15.46 7.09 -17.33
CA THR A 390 16.57 7.67 -16.58
C THR A 390 16.51 7.29 -15.10
N PHE A 391 15.33 7.42 -14.48
CA PHE A 391 15.17 7.18 -13.04
C PHE A 391 15.18 5.69 -12.70
N CYS A 392 14.40 4.88 -13.44
CA CYS A 392 14.30 3.44 -13.24
C CYS A 392 15.34 2.66 -14.05
N GLN A 393 16.26 3.32 -14.75
CA GLN A 393 17.31 2.69 -15.57
C GLN A 393 16.78 1.64 -16.59
N GLY A 394 15.55 1.85 -17.08
CA GLY A 394 14.84 0.93 -17.97
C GLY A 394 13.98 -0.12 -17.26
N PHE A 395 13.95 -0.14 -15.92
CA PHE A 395 13.17 -1.08 -15.11
C PHE A 395 11.91 -0.40 -14.54
N GLY A 396 11.13 0.22 -15.40
CA GLY A 396 9.89 0.88 -15.02
C GLY A 396 9.00 1.13 -16.21
N THR A 397 7.74 1.46 -15.91
CA THR A 397 6.71 1.78 -16.89
C THR A 397 6.02 3.09 -16.56
N VAL A 398 5.43 3.73 -17.57
CA VAL A 398 4.50 4.86 -17.37
C VAL A 398 3.10 4.31 -17.20
N VAL A 399 2.35 4.85 -16.24
CA VAL A 399 0.92 4.62 -16.09
C VAL A 399 0.17 5.92 -16.30
N ASP A 400 -1.08 5.87 -16.79
CA ASP A 400 -1.81 7.06 -17.23
C ASP A 400 -2.96 7.47 -16.30
N ALA A 401 -3.18 6.70 -15.21
CA ALA A 401 -4.25 6.95 -14.25
C ALA A 401 -3.97 6.25 -12.91
N PRO A 402 -4.83 6.41 -11.87
CA PRO A 402 -4.60 5.89 -10.54
C PRO A 402 -4.93 4.39 -10.44
N TYR A 403 -4.10 3.55 -11.04
CA TYR A 403 -4.17 2.09 -10.95
C TYR A 403 -2.78 1.46 -10.83
N ALA A 404 -2.74 0.27 -10.27
CA ALA A 404 -1.59 -0.63 -10.40
C ALA A 404 -1.86 -1.68 -11.48
N THR A 405 -0.84 -2.04 -12.24
CA THR A 405 -0.98 -3.00 -13.35
C THR A 405 -1.35 -4.41 -12.88
N ALA A 406 -1.07 -4.75 -11.60
CA ALA A 406 -1.48 -6.01 -10.99
C ALA A 406 -2.97 -6.06 -10.57
N MET A 407 -3.68 -4.91 -10.53
CA MET A 407 -5.10 -4.87 -10.16
C MET A 407 -5.96 -5.65 -11.15
N GLN A 408 -6.91 -6.43 -10.64
CA GLN A 408 -7.86 -7.17 -11.48
C GLN A 408 -8.63 -6.24 -12.41
N MET A 409 -9.13 -5.09 -11.90
CA MET A 409 -9.86 -4.11 -12.69
C MET A 409 -9.05 -3.59 -13.87
N TYR A 410 -7.74 -3.36 -13.67
CA TYR A 410 -6.84 -2.98 -14.77
C TYR A 410 -6.70 -4.12 -15.78
N GLN A 411 -6.48 -5.36 -15.31
CA GLN A 411 -6.32 -6.52 -16.18
C GLN A 411 -7.54 -6.75 -17.06
N ASP A 412 -8.74 -6.59 -16.49
CA ASP A 412 -10.02 -6.77 -17.18
C ASP A 412 -10.39 -5.57 -18.08
N SER A 413 -9.74 -4.42 -17.88
CA SER A 413 -10.04 -3.16 -18.60
C SER A 413 -8.96 -2.72 -19.58
N LYS A 414 -7.92 -3.50 -19.84
CA LYS A 414 -6.76 -3.07 -20.67
C LYS A 414 -7.15 -2.45 -22.01
N ASP A 415 -8.00 -3.14 -22.76
CA ASP A 415 -8.43 -2.67 -24.07
C ASP A 415 -9.29 -1.40 -23.95
N PHE A 416 -10.18 -1.36 -22.97
CA PHE A 416 -11.00 -0.18 -22.68
C PHE A 416 -10.13 1.04 -22.32
N LEU A 417 -9.16 0.87 -21.44
CA LEU A 417 -8.26 1.96 -21.00
C LEU A 417 -7.38 2.45 -22.15
N ALA A 418 -6.86 1.54 -22.97
CA ALA A 418 -6.05 1.90 -24.14
C ALA A 418 -6.84 2.74 -25.16
N ASP A 419 -8.15 2.50 -25.30
CA ASP A 419 -9.01 3.23 -26.23
C ASP A 419 -9.54 4.56 -25.67
N ASN A 420 -9.58 4.73 -24.34
CA ASN A 420 -10.28 5.86 -23.70
C ASN A 420 -9.36 6.81 -22.92
N LEU A 421 -8.15 6.41 -22.50
CA LEU A 421 -7.25 7.30 -21.79
C LEU A 421 -6.37 8.12 -22.74
N LYS A 422 -6.10 9.37 -22.33
CA LYS A 422 -5.07 10.20 -22.95
C LYS A 422 -3.72 9.90 -22.29
N SER A 423 -2.70 9.61 -23.10
CA SER A 423 -1.36 9.36 -22.57
C SER A 423 -0.59 10.64 -22.20
N TYR A 424 -1.08 11.83 -22.61
CA TYR A 424 -0.35 13.10 -22.43
C TYR A 424 1.14 12.98 -22.78
N ALA A 425 1.42 12.36 -23.93
CA ALA A 425 2.77 12.18 -24.44
C ALA A 425 3.49 13.53 -24.59
N TYR A 426 4.83 13.51 -24.48
CA TYR A 426 5.62 14.72 -24.66
C TYR A 426 5.37 15.38 -26.02
N ASP A 427 4.72 16.55 -25.99
CA ASP A 427 4.36 17.34 -27.16
C ASP A 427 4.24 18.82 -26.79
N VAL A 428 5.29 19.59 -27.12
CA VAL A 428 5.36 21.04 -26.82
C VAL A 428 4.30 21.83 -27.59
N ASP A 429 3.96 21.41 -28.81
CA ASP A 429 2.95 22.09 -29.62
C ASP A 429 1.55 21.87 -29.03
N ALA A 430 1.24 20.65 -28.59
CA ALA A 430 -0.01 20.34 -27.89
C ALA A 430 -0.12 21.13 -26.58
N ALA A 431 0.93 21.18 -25.76
CA ALA A 431 0.95 21.96 -24.53
C ALA A 431 0.65 23.45 -24.80
N ASN A 432 1.28 24.02 -25.84
CA ASN A 432 1.03 25.42 -26.21
C ASN A 432 -0.38 25.66 -26.75
N ALA A 433 -0.98 24.69 -27.43
CA ALA A 433 -2.37 24.75 -27.89
C ALA A 433 -3.34 24.74 -26.69
N GLU A 434 -3.19 23.81 -25.76
CA GLU A 434 -3.97 23.73 -24.50
C GLU A 434 -3.92 25.06 -23.72
N LEU A 435 -2.73 25.62 -23.51
CA LEU A 435 -2.57 26.91 -22.84
C LEU A 435 -3.27 28.04 -23.59
N THR A 436 -3.18 28.07 -24.92
CA THR A 436 -3.80 29.12 -25.73
C THR A 436 -5.32 29.01 -25.72
N GLU A 437 -5.87 27.80 -25.88
CA GLU A 437 -7.31 27.51 -25.80
C GLU A 437 -7.85 27.80 -24.39
N GLY A 438 -7.08 27.54 -23.36
CA GLY A 438 -7.36 27.88 -21.98
C GLY A 438 -7.29 29.36 -21.63
N GLY A 439 -6.91 30.23 -22.59
CA GLY A 439 -6.91 31.68 -22.42
C GLY A 439 -5.62 32.25 -21.80
N TRP A 440 -4.54 31.49 -21.74
CA TRP A 440 -3.21 31.94 -21.33
C TRP A 440 -2.52 32.69 -22.49
N THR A 441 -3.05 33.85 -22.85
CA THR A 441 -2.69 34.57 -24.07
C THR A 441 -2.23 36.00 -23.83
N LEU A 442 -2.06 36.42 -22.57
CA LEU A 442 -1.70 37.79 -22.22
C LEU A 442 -0.27 37.86 -21.65
N THR A 443 0.29 39.06 -21.68
CA THR A 443 1.51 39.43 -20.93
C THR A 443 1.15 40.04 -19.58
N SER A 444 2.15 40.33 -18.74
CA SER A 444 1.97 41.05 -17.46
C SER A 444 1.36 42.45 -17.59
N THR A 445 1.31 43.00 -18.79
CA THR A 445 0.71 44.31 -19.07
C THR A 445 -0.68 44.22 -19.70
N GLY A 446 -1.22 43.00 -19.86
CA GLY A 446 -2.49 42.75 -20.53
C GLY A 446 -2.44 42.83 -22.06
N ALA A 447 -1.25 42.99 -22.66
CA ALA A 447 -1.05 42.88 -24.10
C ALA A 447 -1.08 41.41 -24.53
N GLU A 448 -1.26 41.14 -25.82
CA GLU A 448 -1.20 39.79 -26.39
C GLU A 448 0.19 39.19 -26.22
N TRP A 449 0.27 37.96 -25.69
CA TRP A 449 1.51 37.18 -25.61
C TRP A 449 1.75 36.49 -26.96
N THR A 450 2.93 36.63 -27.52
CA THR A 450 3.27 36.13 -28.86
C THR A 450 4.42 35.12 -28.86
N SER A 451 5.33 35.21 -27.88
CA SER A 451 6.47 34.33 -27.77
C SER A 451 7.10 34.42 -26.37
N ALA A 452 8.04 33.54 -26.06
CA ALA A 452 8.81 33.56 -24.82
C ALA A 452 9.61 34.86 -24.58
N ASP A 453 9.89 35.63 -25.62
CA ASP A 453 10.52 36.95 -25.48
C ASP A 453 9.62 37.95 -24.74
N ASP A 454 8.30 37.72 -24.71
CA ASP A 454 7.33 38.51 -23.95
C ASP A 454 7.29 38.13 -22.45
N GLY A 455 8.07 37.14 -22.01
CA GLY A 455 8.10 36.62 -20.65
C GLY A 455 7.00 35.56 -20.40
N LEU A 456 6.45 35.55 -19.18
CA LEU A 456 5.39 34.61 -18.81
C LEU A 456 4.07 34.90 -19.52
N ARG A 457 3.29 33.84 -19.74
CA ARG A 457 1.87 33.97 -20.10
C ARG A 457 1.07 34.39 -18.89
N TYR A 458 -0.03 35.09 -19.13
CA TYR A 458 -1.03 35.48 -18.15
C TYR A 458 -2.44 35.12 -18.69
N LYS A 459 -3.33 34.86 -17.75
CA LYS A 459 -4.76 34.66 -18.01
C LYS A 459 -5.58 35.70 -17.26
N ASP A 460 -6.58 36.29 -17.93
CA ASP A 460 -7.54 37.18 -17.29
C ASP A 460 -8.55 36.32 -16.47
N VAL A 461 -8.52 36.49 -15.16
CA VAL A 461 -9.34 35.75 -14.20
C VAL A 461 -10.35 36.67 -13.47
N THR A 462 -10.56 37.89 -13.94
CA THR A 462 -11.36 38.92 -13.30
C THR A 462 -12.75 38.45 -12.89
N ASP A 463 -13.42 37.66 -13.75
CA ASP A 463 -14.79 37.20 -13.54
C ASP A 463 -14.86 35.70 -13.16
N LEU A 464 -13.73 35.09 -12.80
CA LEU A 464 -13.67 33.68 -12.41
C LEU A 464 -13.71 33.53 -10.89
N ASP A 465 -14.36 32.48 -10.40
CA ASP A 465 -14.36 32.09 -8.98
C ASP A 465 -13.14 31.19 -8.70
N VAL A 466 -11.97 31.84 -8.53
CA VAL A 466 -10.69 31.17 -8.33
C VAL A 466 -9.87 31.93 -7.29
N ASN A 467 -8.88 31.27 -6.68
CA ASN A 467 -7.91 31.93 -5.84
C ASN A 467 -7.03 32.86 -6.70
N THR A 468 -7.00 34.13 -6.34
CA THR A 468 -6.29 35.19 -7.07
C THR A 468 -5.00 35.63 -6.39
N ASP A 469 -4.52 34.90 -5.39
CA ASP A 469 -3.25 35.18 -4.74
C ASP A 469 -2.11 35.09 -5.76
N GLY A 470 -1.23 36.09 -5.74
CA GLY A 470 -0.15 36.21 -6.73
C GLY A 470 -0.54 36.81 -8.08
N CYS A 471 -1.82 37.12 -8.31
CA CYS A 471 -2.25 37.86 -9.52
C CYS A 471 -1.80 39.32 -9.52
N VAL A 472 -1.77 39.92 -10.69
CA VAL A 472 -1.47 41.34 -10.87
C VAL A 472 -2.69 42.11 -11.40
N GLU A 473 -2.92 43.30 -10.89
CA GLU A 473 -4.01 44.18 -11.32
C GLU A 473 -3.53 45.12 -12.43
N VAL A 474 -4.16 45.06 -13.60
CA VAL A 474 -3.79 45.90 -14.77
C VAL A 474 -5.06 46.37 -15.48
N ASP A 475 -5.27 47.67 -15.54
CA ASP A 475 -6.39 48.31 -16.22
C ASP A 475 -7.77 47.75 -15.85
N GLY A 476 -7.95 47.36 -14.58
CA GLY A 476 -9.21 46.78 -14.05
C GLY A 476 -9.38 45.30 -14.35
N LYS A 477 -8.33 44.62 -14.75
CA LYS A 477 -8.26 43.17 -14.94
C LYS A 477 -7.35 42.55 -13.90
N THR A 478 -7.77 41.41 -13.38
CA THR A 478 -6.95 40.53 -12.52
C THR A 478 -6.26 39.48 -13.40
N LEU A 479 -4.96 39.57 -13.55
CA LEU A 479 -4.16 38.73 -14.44
C LEU A 479 -3.35 37.73 -13.63
N MET A 480 -3.60 36.43 -13.82
CA MET A 480 -2.86 35.35 -13.20
C MET A 480 -1.62 34.98 -14.01
N PRO A 481 -0.41 34.99 -13.42
CA PRO A 481 0.81 34.54 -14.10
C PRO A 481 0.82 33.02 -14.26
N LEU A 482 1.35 32.50 -15.36
CA LEU A 482 1.64 31.10 -15.56
C LEU A 482 2.93 30.69 -14.83
N GLN A 483 2.89 30.83 -13.49
CA GLN A 483 4.01 30.51 -12.59
C GLN A 483 3.52 29.54 -11.52
N ILE A 484 4.10 28.35 -11.50
CA ILE A 484 3.75 27.28 -10.55
C ILE A 484 4.80 27.26 -9.43
N GLN A 485 4.37 27.39 -8.18
CA GLN A 485 5.22 27.15 -7.02
C GLN A 485 5.26 25.66 -6.75
N TRP A 486 6.46 25.08 -6.68
CA TRP A 486 6.70 23.66 -6.44
C TRP A 486 7.48 23.46 -5.15
N TYR A 487 6.93 22.66 -4.21
CA TYR A 487 7.65 22.22 -3.02
C TYR A 487 8.18 20.80 -3.20
N SER A 488 9.43 20.57 -2.86
CA SER A 488 10.09 19.27 -2.90
C SER A 488 10.94 19.03 -1.66
N THR A 489 11.20 17.76 -1.34
CA THR A 489 12.07 17.40 -0.21
C THR A 489 13.54 17.36 -0.60
N GLU A 490 14.42 17.61 0.40
CA GLU A 490 15.87 17.51 0.24
C GLU A 490 16.30 16.07 -0.10
N SER A 491 17.42 15.94 -0.81
CA SER A 491 18.05 14.65 -1.16
C SER A 491 17.11 13.67 -1.88
N ASN A 492 16.22 14.19 -2.71
CA ASN A 492 15.23 13.40 -3.43
C ASN A 492 15.59 13.31 -4.94
N PRO A 493 16.06 12.15 -5.43
CA PRO A 493 16.48 11.98 -6.83
C PRO A 493 15.36 12.27 -7.85
N VAL A 494 14.09 12.00 -7.49
CA VAL A 494 12.92 12.35 -8.33
C VAL A 494 12.83 13.86 -8.49
N SER A 495 12.99 14.62 -7.39
CA SER A 495 12.99 16.08 -7.43
C SER A 495 14.13 16.64 -8.27
N ASP A 496 15.33 16.08 -8.14
CA ASP A 496 16.51 16.51 -8.91
C ASP A 496 16.28 16.29 -10.41
N LEU A 497 15.73 15.15 -10.80
CA LEU A 497 15.44 14.84 -12.19
C LEU A 497 14.29 15.71 -12.74
N LEU A 498 13.23 15.94 -11.97
CA LEU A 498 12.15 16.87 -12.33
C LEU A 498 12.65 18.32 -12.47
N ALA A 499 13.60 18.73 -11.64
CA ALA A 499 14.21 20.07 -11.78
C ALA A 499 14.93 20.22 -13.13
N ILE A 500 15.57 19.17 -13.61
CA ILE A 500 16.28 19.16 -14.90
C ILE A 500 15.28 19.03 -16.08
N MET A 501 14.41 18.04 -16.04
CA MET A 501 13.58 17.65 -17.19
C MET A 501 12.30 18.49 -17.33
N LEU A 502 11.88 19.18 -16.28
CA LEU A 502 10.67 20.00 -16.26
C LEU A 502 10.98 21.44 -15.83
N ALA A 503 11.26 21.71 -14.55
CA ALA A 503 11.31 23.08 -14.03
C ALA A 503 12.36 23.97 -14.74
N ASN A 504 13.52 23.44 -15.11
CA ASN A 504 14.57 24.18 -15.85
C ASN A 504 14.58 23.91 -17.36
N ALA A 505 13.66 23.09 -17.88
CA ALA A 505 13.62 22.73 -19.28
C ALA A 505 13.33 23.95 -20.18
N ASP A 506 14.01 23.99 -21.33
CA ASP A 506 13.81 25.08 -22.31
C ASP A 506 12.38 25.07 -22.88
N ALA A 507 11.75 23.89 -23.02
CA ALA A 507 10.38 23.74 -23.49
C ALA A 507 9.37 24.47 -22.58
N VAL A 508 9.52 24.37 -21.27
CA VAL A 508 8.68 25.07 -20.27
C VAL A 508 8.82 26.58 -20.42
N LYS A 509 10.06 27.10 -20.49
CA LYS A 509 10.34 28.52 -20.66
C LYS A 509 9.84 29.06 -22.01
N GLN A 510 10.01 28.29 -23.09
CA GLN A 510 9.52 28.65 -24.42
C GLN A 510 7.99 28.66 -24.50
N SER A 511 7.33 27.91 -23.65
CA SER A 511 5.86 27.92 -23.51
C SER A 511 5.34 29.10 -22.65
N GLY A 512 6.22 29.98 -22.18
CA GLY A 512 5.84 31.11 -21.32
C GLY A 512 5.41 30.69 -19.92
N MET A 513 5.86 29.51 -19.45
CA MET A 513 5.61 28.95 -18.12
C MET A 513 6.90 29.05 -17.27
N GLU A 514 6.72 29.20 -15.98
CA GLU A 514 7.79 29.07 -14.99
C GLU A 514 7.35 28.12 -13.87
N ILE A 515 8.23 27.22 -13.45
CA ILE A 515 8.06 26.36 -12.29
C ILE A 515 9.16 26.69 -11.30
N VAL A 516 8.78 27.20 -10.13
CA VAL A 516 9.70 27.71 -9.10
C VAL A 516 9.79 26.67 -7.98
N GLN A 517 10.94 26.02 -7.87
CA GLN A 517 11.19 25.02 -6.86
C GLN A 517 11.59 25.65 -5.52
N THR A 518 10.94 25.20 -4.44
CA THR A 518 11.36 25.37 -3.05
C THR A 518 11.74 24.00 -2.51
N VAL A 519 12.95 23.87 -1.98
CA VAL A 519 13.44 22.62 -1.38
C VAL A 519 13.40 22.74 0.14
N GLY A 520 12.79 21.80 0.82
CA GLY A 520 12.69 21.78 2.28
C GLY A 520 12.57 20.35 2.83
N ASP A 521 12.13 20.24 4.07
CA ASP A 521 11.97 18.97 4.77
C ASP A 521 10.58 18.35 4.55
N TRP A 522 10.38 17.19 5.16
CA TRP A 522 9.12 16.45 5.08
C TRP A 522 7.97 17.17 5.81
N ASP A 523 8.24 17.80 6.95
CA ASP A 523 7.22 18.54 7.70
C ASP A 523 6.72 19.74 6.90
N GLY A 524 7.62 20.43 6.17
CA GLY A 524 7.25 21.48 5.24
C GLY A 524 6.42 20.99 4.06
N LEU A 525 6.69 19.78 3.54
CA LEU A 525 5.88 19.15 2.50
C LEU A 525 4.45 18.86 3.00
N LEU A 526 4.31 18.30 4.19
CA LEU A 526 3.00 18.06 4.80
C LEU A 526 2.26 19.37 5.08
N SER A 527 2.99 20.41 5.52
CA SER A 527 2.42 21.75 5.71
C SER A 527 1.89 22.33 4.40
N ALA A 528 2.61 22.12 3.30
CA ALA A 528 2.17 22.55 1.96
C ALA A 528 0.92 21.80 1.50
N ILE A 529 0.83 20.49 1.75
CA ILE A 529 -0.33 19.65 1.39
C ILE A 529 -1.58 20.06 2.18
N TYR A 530 -1.45 20.22 3.50
CA TYR A 530 -2.62 20.39 4.38
C TYR A 530 -2.95 21.85 4.69
N HIS A 531 -2.15 22.79 4.17
CA HIS A 531 -2.23 24.23 4.47
C HIS A 531 -2.26 24.49 5.99
N GLU A 532 -1.42 23.75 6.74
CA GLU A 532 -1.28 23.84 8.19
C GLU A 532 0.20 23.82 8.60
N ASP A 533 0.56 24.62 9.59
CA ASP A 533 1.88 24.53 10.21
C ASP A 533 1.99 23.32 11.18
N SER A 534 3.18 23.06 11.72
CA SER A 534 3.41 21.97 12.67
C SER A 534 2.60 22.06 13.96
N ASP A 535 2.11 23.23 14.31
CA ASP A 535 1.23 23.48 15.46
C ASP A 535 -0.26 23.31 15.10
N GLY A 536 -0.56 23.03 13.81
CA GLY A 536 -1.91 22.85 13.27
C GLY A 536 -2.68 24.16 13.05
N ASN A 537 -1.96 25.28 12.91
CA ASN A 537 -2.58 26.52 12.49
C ASN A 537 -2.67 26.57 10.97
N LYS A 538 -3.78 27.07 10.44
CA LYS A 538 -3.95 27.26 8.99
C LYS A 538 -2.95 28.28 8.47
N ILE A 539 -2.30 27.94 7.35
CA ILE A 539 -1.42 28.82 6.58
C ILE A 539 -2.00 29.02 5.18
N PRO A 540 -1.65 30.11 4.48
CA PRO A 540 -2.08 30.32 3.10
C PRO A 540 -1.61 29.18 2.18
N ALA A 541 -2.44 28.81 1.21
CA ALA A 541 -2.03 27.96 0.09
C ALA A 541 -1.01 28.70 -0.77
N GLU A 542 0.15 28.11 -0.98
CA GLU A 542 1.26 28.73 -1.72
C GLU A 542 1.73 27.87 -2.88
N TYR A 543 1.77 26.55 -2.68
CA TYR A 543 2.35 25.62 -3.64
C TYR A 543 1.25 24.95 -4.46
N GLY A 544 1.40 24.97 -5.79
CA GLY A 544 0.49 24.30 -6.71
C GLY A 544 0.99 22.92 -7.17
N MET A 545 2.24 22.58 -6.86
CA MET A 545 2.85 21.34 -7.31
C MET A 545 3.73 20.72 -6.21
N LEU A 546 3.66 19.39 -6.10
CA LEU A 546 4.47 18.56 -5.21
C LEU A 546 4.91 17.31 -5.97
N ASN A 547 5.95 16.62 -5.52
CA ASN A 547 6.21 15.24 -5.99
C ASN A 547 6.12 14.27 -4.82
N MET A 548 5.36 13.21 -5.05
CA MET A 548 4.97 12.21 -4.07
C MET A 548 5.01 10.81 -4.68
N ALA A 549 4.60 9.82 -3.92
CA ALA A 549 4.33 8.49 -4.42
C ALA A 549 3.03 7.97 -3.78
N THR A 550 2.41 7.01 -4.43
CA THR A 550 1.24 6.29 -3.92
C THR A 550 1.44 4.79 -4.02
N GLY A 551 0.64 4.02 -3.29
CA GLY A 551 0.63 2.57 -3.35
C GLY A 551 -0.67 2.01 -2.78
N TRP A 552 -1.01 0.78 -3.17
CA TRP A 552 -2.19 0.06 -2.72
C TRP A 552 -1.81 -1.30 -2.15
N THR A 553 -2.37 -1.64 -1.01
CA THR A 553 -2.23 -2.96 -0.37
C THR A 553 -3.31 -3.94 -0.84
N SER A 554 -4.34 -3.44 -1.50
CA SER A 554 -5.47 -4.19 -2.06
C SER A 554 -5.91 -3.54 -3.36
N ALA A 555 -6.51 -4.31 -4.27
CA ALA A 555 -7.09 -3.77 -5.50
C ALA A 555 -8.35 -2.95 -5.22
N ILE A 556 -9.11 -3.29 -4.17
CA ILE A 556 -10.29 -2.53 -3.75
C ILE A 556 -9.85 -1.39 -2.83
N TYR A 557 -10.15 -0.17 -3.23
CA TYR A 557 -9.80 1.05 -2.53
C TYR A 557 -10.98 2.02 -2.50
N ASP A 558 -11.21 2.70 -1.39
CA ASP A 558 -12.22 3.74 -1.26
C ASP A 558 -11.70 5.07 -1.79
N TYR A 559 -12.08 5.41 -3.00
CA TYR A 559 -11.70 6.68 -3.63
C TYR A 559 -12.57 7.87 -3.19
N SER A 560 -13.69 7.65 -2.49
CA SER A 560 -14.63 8.71 -2.11
C SER A 560 -14.02 9.77 -1.19
N PHE A 561 -13.05 9.37 -0.37
CA PHE A 561 -12.33 10.31 0.50
C PHE A 561 -11.45 11.31 -0.26
N ASN A 562 -11.06 10.98 -1.50
CA ASN A 562 -10.13 11.82 -2.27
C ASN A 562 -10.80 13.05 -2.90
N TRP A 563 -12.13 13.09 -2.99
CA TRP A 563 -12.84 14.11 -3.78
C TRP A 563 -13.91 14.88 -3.00
N THR A 564 -14.10 14.58 -1.74
CA THR A 564 -15.10 15.21 -0.87
C THR A 564 -14.93 16.73 -0.79
N ASP A 565 -16.04 17.48 -0.76
CA ASP A 565 -16.09 18.91 -0.47
C ASP A 565 -16.49 19.24 0.97
N ASP A 566 -16.73 18.21 1.81
CA ASP A 566 -17.04 18.38 3.23
C ASP A 566 -15.85 19.05 3.95
N PRO A 567 -16.01 20.29 4.44
CA PRO A 567 -14.90 21.04 5.03
C PRO A 567 -14.32 20.38 6.29
N ASP A 568 -15.10 19.60 7.02
CA ASP A 568 -14.62 18.87 8.19
C ASP A 568 -13.71 17.69 7.77
N LYS A 569 -14.02 17.03 6.66
CA LYS A 569 -13.21 15.97 6.09
C LYS A 569 -11.96 16.53 5.42
N VAL A 570 -12.09 17.60 4.63
CA VAL A 570 -10.93 18.30 4.03
C VAL A 570 -9.97 18.78 5.11
N ALA A 571 -10.48 19.31 6.24
CA ALA A 571 -9.64 19.70 7.38
C ALA A 571 -8.95 18.52 8.08
N LEU A 572 -9.42 17.29 7.87
CA LEU A 572 -8.77 16.05 8.34
C LEU A 572 -7.71 15.51 7.34
N GLY A 573 -7.54 16.15 6.18
CA GLY A 573 -6.56 15.78 5.17
C GLY A 573 -7.12 14.96 3.99
N TYR A 574 -8.46 14.75 3.94
CA TYR A 574 -9.09 14.18 2.75
C TYR A 574 -9.11 15.21 1.61
N ASN A 575 -9.21 14.74 0.37
CA ASN A 575 -9.12 15.57 -0.83
C ASN A 575 -7.85 16.47 -0.82
N SER A 576 -6.70 15.85 -0.64
CA SER A 576 -5.41 16.55 -0.57
C SER A 576 -4.97 17.20 -1.89
N ASN A 577 -5.73 17.01 -2.97
CA ASN A 577 -5.57 17.72 -4.25
C ASN A 577 -6.39 19.00 -4.33
N TYR A 578 -7.35 19.21 -3.42
CA TYR A 578 -8.30 20.34 -3.44
C TYR A 578 -9.02 20.49 -4.79
N LEU A 579 -9.28 19.35 -5.44
CA LEU A 579 -10.07 19.29 -6.68
C LEU A 579 -11.51 18.92 -6.34
N PHE A 580 -12.44 19.81 -6.68
CA PHE A 580 -13.86 19.63 -6.42
C PHE A 580 -14.59 19.38 -7.74
N ASP A 581 -15.01 18.15 -7.99
CA ASP A 581 -15.73 17.69 -9.19
C ASP A 581 -17.00 16.97 -8.74
N MET A 582 -17.97 17.78 -8.26
CA MET A 582 -19.17 17.34 -7.51
C MET A 582 -20.40 17.10 -8.41
N GLU A 583 -20.31 17.32 -9.71
CA GLU A 583 -21.42 17.14 -10.64
C GLU A 583 -21.70 15.65 -10.89
N GLU A 584 -22.90 15.31 -11.38
CA GLU A 584 -23.24 13.95 -11.82
C GLU A 584 -22.23 13.45 -12.87
N GLY A 585 -21.60 12.32 -12.62
CA GLY A 585 -20.48 11.78 -13.42
C GLY A 585 -19.12 12.42 -13.11
N GLY A 586 -19.03 13.28 -12.11
CA GLY A 586 -17.78 13.80 -11.57
C GLY A 586 -17.06 12.79 -10.66
N LEU A 587 -15.85 13.12 -10.23
CA LEU A 587 -15.02 12.23 -9.42
C LEU A 587 -15.66 11.90 -8.06
N ASP A 588 -16.28 12.88 -7.41
CA ASP A 588 -16.99 12.64 -6.16
C ASP A 588 -18.18 11.71 -6.37
N ASP A 589 -19.08 12.04 -7.33
CA ASP A 589 -20.26 11.21 -7.64
C ASP A 589 -19.87 9.77 -8.00
N LEU A 590 -18.91 9.59 -8.91
CA LEU A 590 -18.49 8.26 -9.34
C LEU A 590 -17.87 7.44 -8.22
N SER A 591 -16.99 8.07 -7.42
CA SER A 591 -16.34 7.38 -6.29
C SER A 591 -17.33 7.03 -5.17
N MET A 592 -18.29 7.91 -4.88
CA MET A 592 -19.37 7.63 -3.92
C MET A 592 -20.28 6.50 -4.41
N ARG A 593 -20.61 6.48 -5.71
CA ARG A 593 -21.42 5.40 -6.28
C ARG A 593 -20.71 4.06 -6.29
N MET A 594 -19.39 4.02 -6.49
CA MET A 594 -18.60 2.79 -6.34
C MET A 594 -18.72 2.19 -4.94
N VAL A 595 -18.89 3.03 -3.92
CA VAL A 595 -18.99 2.60 -2.52
C VAL A 595 -20.42 2.23 -2.14
N TYR A 596 -21.43 3.03 -2.55
CA TYR A 596 -22.79 2.99 -2.01
C TYR A 596 -23.86 2.45 -2.97
N ASP A 597 -23.65 2.51 -4.29
CA ASP A 597 -24.67 2.13 -5.28
C ASP A 597 -24.44 0.72 -5.87
N VAL A 598 -23.32 0.09 -5.54
CA VAL A 598 -22.99 -1.27 -6.00
C VAL A 598 -23.36 -2.27 -4.91
N GLU A 599 -24.19 -3.24 -5.25
CA GLU A 599 -24.49 -4.34 -4.34
C GLU A 599 -23.22 -5.12 -3.97
N PRO A 600 -23.06 -5.55 -2.70
CA PRO A 600 -21.91 -6.33 -2.29
C PRO A 600 -21.64 -7.54 -3.20
N GLY A 601 -20.42 -7.62 -3.73
CA GLY A 601 -20.00 -8.71 -4.63
C GLY A 601 -20.39 -8.53 -6.11
N ASP A 602 -21.09 -7.47 -6.52
CA ASP A 602 -21.38 -7.18 -7.93
C ASP A 602 -20.17 -6.51 -8.60
N TYR A 603 -19.17 -7.34 -8.93
CA TYR A 603 -17.93 -6.90 -9.55
C TYR A 603 -18.14 -6.21 -10.90
N ASP A 604 -19.08 -6.69 -11.72
CA ASP A 604 -19.31 -6.10 -13.04
C ASP A 604 -19.82 -4.66 -12.92
N ALA A 605 -20.75 -4.39 -12.01
CA ALA A 605 -21.24 -3.04 -11.74
C ALA A 605 -20.14 -2.14 -11.14
N TYR A 606 -19.30 -2.68 -10.24
CA TYR A 606 -18.16 -1.95 -9.72
C TYR A 606 -17.15 -1.59 -10.82
N LEU A 607 -16.81 -2.55 -11.68
CA LEU A 607 -15.86 -2.37 -12.78
C LEU A 607 -16.34 -1.28 -13.77
N ASP A 608 -17.63 -1.24 -14.09
CA ASP A 608 -18.19 -0.21 -14.97
C ASP A 608 -18.06 1.20 -14.40
N LEU A 609 -18.32 1.38 -13.09
CA LEU A 609 -18.11 2.66 -12.41
C LEU A 609 -16.64 3.00 -12.28
N TRP A 610 -15.78 2.03 -11.98
CA TRP A 610 -14.34 2.23 -11.91
C TRP A 610 -13.75 2.70 -13.23
N GLN A 611 -14.20 2.11 -14.37
CA GLN A 611 -13.79 2.55 -15.69
C GLN A 611 -14.18 4.00 -15.97
N GLN A 612 -15.41 4.40 -15.63
CA GLN A 612 -15.88 5.78 -15.77
C GLN A 612 -15.05 6.74 -14.88
N TYR A 613 -14.80 6.34 -13.64
CA TYR A 613 -13.97 7.10 -12.69
C TYR A 613 -12.55 7.32 -13.22
N ILE A 614 -11.90 6.28 -13.73
CA ILE A 614 -10.55 6.34 -14.28
C ILE A 614 -10.47 7.27 -15.50
N VAL A 615 -11.45 7.23 -16.39
CA VAL A 615 -11.51 8.15 -17.54
C VAL A 615 -11.69 9.59 -17.09
N ARG A 616 -12.62 9.84 -16.14
CA ARG A 616 -12.83 11.19 -15.61
C ARG A 616 -11.61 11.74 -14.89
N TRP A 617 -10.93 10.90 -14.11
CA TRP A 617 -9.69 11.27 -13.45
C TRP A 617 -8.59 11.65 -14.46
N ASN A 618 -8.43 10.87 -15.52
CA ASN A 618 -7.47 11.14 -16.59
C ASN A 618 -7.79 12.44 -17.32
N GLU A 619 -9.07 12.77 -17.52
CA GLU A 619 -9.48 14.06 -18.09
C GLU A 619 -9.12 15.25 -17.22
N LEU A 620 -9.28 15.13 -15.90
CA LEU A 620 -9.02 16.23 -14.95
C LEU A 620 -7.57 16.32 -14.52
N LEU A 621 -6.85 15.22 -14.60
CA LEU A 621 -5.42 15.07 -14.31
C LEU A 621 -5.01 15.76 -12.99
N PRO A 622 -5.56 15.37 -11.83
CA PRO A 622 -5.18 15.96 -10.55
C PRO A 622 -3.74 15.63 -10.15
N GLU A 623 -3.17 14.63 -10.81
CA GLU A 623 -1.80 14.16 -10.63
C GLU A 623 -1.24 13.74 -11.99
N ILE A 624 0.08 13.77 -12.13
CA ILE A 624 0.77 13.15 -13.26
C ILE A 624 1.51 11.92 -12.72
N PRO A 625 1.06 10.70 -13.04
CA PRO A 625 1.85 9.51 -12.77
C PRO A 625 3.18 9.57 -13.53
N LEU A 626 4.28 9.47 -12.82
CA LEU A 626 5.63 9.61 -13.38
C LEU A 626 6.23 8.27 -13.77
N TYR A 627 6.18 7.30 -12.84
CA TYR A 627 6.79 5.99 -13.02
C TYR A 627 6.13 4.95 -12.11
N CYS A 628 6.00 3.75 -12.64
CA CYS A 628 5.79 2.53 -11.88
C CYS A 628 7.07 1.71 -12.04
N ASN A 629 7.85 1.54 -10.97
CA ASN A 629 9.07 0.75 -11.01
C ASN A 629 8.75 -0.75 -10.94
N VAL A 630 9.58 -1.54 -11.58
CA VAL A 630 9.49 -3.00 -11.55
C VAL A 630 10.34 -3.51 -10.40
N TYR A 631 9.78 -4.41 -9.61
CA TYR A 631 10.46 -5.11 -8.54
C TYR A 631 11.00 -6.44 -9.06
N TYR A 632 12.15 -6.83 -8.58
CA TYR A 632 12.77 -8.10 -8.89
C TYR A 632 12.99 -8.92 -7.62
N THR A 633 12.80 -10.21 -7.76
CA THR A 633 13.18 -11.20 -6.74
C THR A 633 14.14 -12.19 -7.37
N ALA A 634 15.31 -12.35 -6.75
CA ALA A 634 16.28 -13.40 -7.11
C ALA A 634 15.85 -14.71 -6.46
N VAL A 635 15.66 -15.75 -7.27
CA VAL A 635 15.20 -17.07 -6.82
C VAL A 635 16.13 -18.14 -7.44
N PRO A 636 16.58 -19.17 -6.70
CA PRO A 636 17.35 -20.24 -7.29
C PRO A 636 16.53 -21.04 -8.32
N THR A 637 17.16 -21.53 -9.39
CA THR A 637 16.47 -22.31 -10.43
C THR A 637 15.99 -23.68 -9.94
N TRP A 638 16.53 -24.19 -8.83
CA TRP A 638 16.09 -25.43 -8.19
C TRP A 638 14.84 -25.25 -7.31
N VAL A 639 14.33 -24.02 -7.15
CA VAL A 639 13.01 -23.73 -6.56
C VAL A 639 12.00 -23.65 -7.69
N GLU A 640 11.05 -24.58 -7.70
CA GLU A 640 9.98 -24.65 -8.70
C GLU A 640 8.66 -24.10 -8.14
N GLY A 641 7.83 -23.48 -8.99
CA GLY A 641 6.48 -23.04 -8.66
C GLY A 641 6.41 -21.74 -7.82
N TYR A 642 7.54 -21.02 -7.68
CA TYR A 642 7.54 -19.73 -7.00
C TYR A 642 7.07 -18.62 -7.96
N GLU A 643 5.92 -18.02 -7.69
CA GLU A 643 5.33 -16.91 -8.44
C GLU A 643 4.96 -15.78 -7.48
N GLN A 644 5.46 -14.60 -7.73
CA GLN A 644 5.25 -13.41 -6.89
C GLN A 644 4.71 -12.24 -7.72
N ASN A 645 3.86 -11.43 -7.12
CA ASN A 645 3.44 -10.14 -7.63
C ASN A 645 3.18 -9.15 -6.47
N SER A 646 2.69 -7.95 -6.77
CA SER A 646 2.48 -6.88 -5.77
C SER A 646 1.44 -7.19 -4.69
N TYR A 647 0.52 -8.11 -4.96
CA TYR A 647 -0.52 -8.58 -4.02
C TYR A 647 -0.29 -10.01 -3.55
N TRP A 648 0.77 -10.64 -4.05
CA TRP A 648 1.14 -12.03 -3.78
C TRP A 648 2.62 -12.08 -3.44
N ASP A 649 2.91 -11.74 -2.19
CA ASP A 649 4.26 -11.62 -1.66
C ASP A 649 4.96 -12.96 -1.40
N PHE A 650 6.12 -12.92 -0.78
CA PHE A 650 6.90 -14.12 -0.43
C PHE A 650 6.08 -15.11 0.39
N ALA A 651 5.33 -14.63 1.39
CA ALA A 651 4.57 -15.51 2.29
C ALA A 651 3.50 -16.32 1.56
N HIS A 652 2.90 -15.74 0.53
CA HIS A 652 1.93 -16.43 -0.34
C HIS A 652 2.63 -17.34 -1.36
N ALA A 653 3.65 -16.81 -2.06
CA ALA A 653 4.35 -17.50 -3.14
C ALA A 653 5.05 -18.79 -2.66
N ILE A 654 5.63 -18.78 -1.46
CA ILE A 654 6.39 -19.91 -0.91
C ILE A 654 5.53 -21.14 -0.63
N LEU A 655 4.21 -20.98 -0.42
CA LEU A 655 3.28 -22.09 -0.22
C LEU A 655 3.15 -22.95 -1.49
N TYR A 656 3.32 -22.37 -2.66
CA TYR A 656 3.22 -23.04 -3.96
C TYR A 656 4.59 -23.54 -4.46
N ALA A 657 5.66 -23.07 -3.84
CA ALA A 657 7.00 -23.44 -4.20
C ALA A 657 7.41 -24.82 -3.69
N SER A 658 8.33 -25.46 -4.39
CA SER A 658 8.87 -26.77 -4.01
C SER A 658 10.33 -26.90 -4.38
N ILE A 659 11.02 -27.84 -3.72
CA ILE A 659 12.39 -28.26 -4.01
C ILE A 659 12.36 -29.73 -4.40
N PRO A 660 12.18 -30.07 -5.70
CA PRO A 660 11.95 -31.45 -6.13
C PRO A 660 13.09 -32.41 -5.80
N SER A 661 14.33 -31.90 -5.68
CA SER A 661 15.52 -32.69 -5.34
C SER A 661 15.81 -32.75 -3.84
N ALA A 662 14.97 -32.15 -2.98
CA ALA A 662 15.19 -32.10 -1.54
C ALA A 662 15.11 -33.50 -0.88
N GLN A 663 15.97 -33.74 0.11
CA GLN A 663 15.99 -34.91 0.99
C GLN A 663 15.79 -34.52 2.45
#